data_dfc0c2dbc954cfb654023414b921a875
#
_entry.id   dfc0c2dbc954cfb654023414b921a875
#
_cell.length_a   1.000
_cell.length_b   1.000
_cell.length_c   1.000
_cell.angle_alpha   90.00
_cell.angle_beta   90.00
_cell.angle_gamma   90.00
#
_symmetry.space_group_name_H-M   'P 1'
#
loop_
_entity.id
_entity.type
_entity.pdbx_description
1 polymer ?
#
loop_
_entity_poly.entity_id
_entity_poly.type
_entity_poly.pdbx_seq_one_letter_code
_entity_poly.pdbx_strand_id
1 'polypeptide(L)'
;MKSSNNQQRAGSEGLGGGALRLAALVFVFTGSVIAQSIPASISTIPQRYSDPVFDAAGNTYYLLGPSTAGAAQTQPGGGTCLGATNRGIPYSGPCPDAAVSKFDPSGNQVWGTLLGGPTADTGTALVIDTKGNVLLTGRTAGQFPTTPGAAIGSSTSAMAFAAKISSDGTRVLYSTYLPDSVAATSLIAVDAAGSAYVGGKTSTGQALVLKLSPDGSTIDYNVIVGGSGAVALTSIAVDLAGNAIVAGQTTSSDFPVTTDAFQQHLKGIQNCFLVRLDSAGNILSGTYFGGSGSDSASSIAVDGTGNIDLAGSTSSLDLPTTPGTNQPTAIVPPWNNTSPAGFVAQFAPDGISLNWASYVMSSDFPTGSNLDVGVSALAVNSAGDIYIDGRTGPGFPVTSSAPAICFQGTSNRTNGFLAHLNSNGALMNATYLGDSTGGDVFVNGVMPLPDGTVLIAWSDAVVVVSKVRFGSAGWTAPACLSNNVLNAATQAGTAGISPGELITLTGFGIGPDIGVAYQPDSKGNAPTQLAGVQVLFDGVPVPILYAQSRQVNAIAPVGLTANGIKHVMVTYNNQQFGPAVAQTIFGNPGIFRQQIGQSAQAVAINQDGTLNGSSNPAPRGSVVAVWGTGYGQTNPSCQSGGLNVAYAAPLSFGISALIVDVGSLTSVQYAGSAPTLPCGVVQINFQVPMNIAPGTFSFLPGIRLQNGTTSAQYQSAIGAIIAVK
;
A
#
# COMPACT_ATOMS: atom_id res chain seq x y z
N MET A 1 6.62 -32.19 -56.53
CA MET A 1 6.23 -33.61 -56.39
C MET A 1 6.01 -33.89 -54.90
N LYS A 2 4.77 -34.24 -54.58
CA LYS A 2 4.25 -35.08 -53.47
C LYS A 2 4.80 -34.76 -52.06
N SER A 3 4.06 -34.13 -51.16
CA SER A 3 2.89 -34.58 -50.34
C SER A 3 3.25 -35.63 -49.29
N SER A 4 3.00 -35.34 -48.04
CA SER A 4 1.88 -35.98 -47.36
C SER A 4 1.76 -35.53 -45.91
N ASN A 5 0.53 -35.11 -45.58
CA ASN A 5 -0.07 -35.03 -44.24
C ASN A 5 0.04 -36.35 -43.49
N ASN A 6 0.12 -36.29 -42.18
CA ASN A 6 -0.63 -37.25 -41.38
C ASN A 6 -1.08 -36.60 -40.03
N GLN A 7 -2.40 -36.37 -39.97
CA GLN A 7 -3.17 -36.31 -38.76
C GLN A 7 -3.33 -37.73 -38.21
N GLN A 8 -3.17 -37.93 -36.94
CA GLN A 8 -3.84 -39.04 -36.26
C GLN A 8 -4.59 -38.55 -35.01
N ARG A 9 -5.91 -38.77 -35.12
CA ARG A 9 -6.85 -38.85 -34.01
C ARG A 9 -6.60 -40.13 -33.22
N ALA A 10 -6.73 -40.05 -31.93
CA ALA A 10 -7.26 -41.10 -31.07
C ALA A 10 -7.69 -40.40 -29.76
N GLY A 11 -8.82 -40.55 -29.20
CA GLY A 11 -9.58 -41.73 -28.90
C GLY A 11 -9.99 -41.55 -27.45
N SER A 12 -11.28 -41.36 -27.23
CA SER A 12 -11.94 -41.21 -25.92
C SER A 12 -11.94 -42.59 -25.21
N GLU A 13 -11.58 -42.57 -23.93
CA GLU A 13 -11.99 -43.52 -22.86
C GLU A 13 -11.51 -42.90 -21.57
N GLY A 14 -12.31 -42.71 -20.53
CA GLY A 14 -13.11 -43.52 -19.74
C GLY A 14 -13.06 -42.92 -18.33
N LEU A 15 -14.21 -42.56 -17.81
CA LEU A 15 -14.39 -42.02 -16.45
C LEU A 15 -13.94 -43.01 -15.38
N GLY A 16 -13.01 -42.58 -14.54
CA GLY A 16 -12.68 -43.24 -13.28
C GLY A 16 -12.54 -42.22 -12.17
N GLY A 17 -13.46 -42.23 -11.20
CA GLY A 17 -13.44 -41.33 -10.05
C GLY A 17 -12.18 -41.54 -9.22
N GLY A 18 -11.39 -40.48 -9.12
CA GLY A 18 -10.23 -40.41 -8.24
C GLY A 18 -10.38 -39.19 -7.36
N ALA A 19 -10.56 -39.43 -6.05
CA ALA A 19 -10.49 -38.42 -5.04
C ALA A 19 -9.22 -37.59 -5.17
N LEU A 20 -9.35 -36.27 -5.34
CA LEU A 20 -8.23 -35.33 -5.29
C LEU A 20 -7.64 -35.36 -3.87
N ARG A 21 -6.55 -36.10 -3.72
CA ARG A 21 -5.65 -35.90 -2.60
C ARG A 21 -4.89 -34.61 -2.84
N LEU A 22 -5.19 -33.57 -2.04
CA LEU A 22 -4.36 -32.37 -1.95
C LEU A 22 -3.01 -32.82 -1.35
N ALA A 23 -2.01 -32.97 -2.19
CA ALA A 23 -0.63 -33.10 -1.76
C ALA A 23 -0.15 -31.67 -1.38
N ALA A 24 0.23 -31.49 -0.12
CA ALA A 24 0.95 -30.30 0.32
C ALA A 24 2.28 -30.26 -0.44
N LEU A 25 2.41 -29.35 -1.41
CA LEU A 25 3.69 -29.07 -2.08
C LEU A 25 4.49 -28.13 -1.17
N VAL A 26 5.45 -28.70 -0.45
CA VAL A 26 6.51 -27.93 0.18
C VAL A 26 7.51 -27.57 -0.92
N PHE A 27 7.53 -26.31 -1.35
CA PHE A 27 8.59 -25.82 -2.22
C PHE A 27 9.82 -25.47 -1.38
N VAL A 28 10.82 -26.33 -1.44
CA VAL A 28 12.18 -25.99 -1.02
C VAL A 28 12.85 -25.28 -2.20
N PHE A 29 12.98 -23.98 -2.12
CA PHE A 29 13.78 -23.22 -3.09
C PHE A 29 15.26 -23.38 -2.76
N THR A 30 15.97 -24.21 -3.53
CA THR A 30 17.43 -24.17 -3.62
C THR A 30 17.80 -23.35 -4.86
N GLY A 31 17.95 -22.06 -4.67
CA GLY A 31 18.50 -21.16 -5.67
C GLY A 31 19.16 -19.99 -4.93
N SER A 32 20.48 -19.86 -5.07
CA SER A 32 21.27 -18.78 -4.49
C SER A 32 20.91 -17.45 -5.13
N VAL A 33 19.80 -16.86 -4.69
CA VAL A 33 19.52 -15.45 -4.82
C VAL A 33 19.65 -14.91 -3.41
N ILE A 34 20.38 -13.82 -3.21
CA ILE A 34 20.39 -13.09 -1.95
C ILE A 34 18.99 -12.48 -1.82
N ALA A 35 18.02 -13.32 -1.52
CA ALA A 35 16.70 -12.94 -1.10
C ALA A 35 16.87 -12.24 0.25
N GLN A 36 16.35 -11.03 0.38
CA GLN A 36 16.07 -10.47 1.67
C GLN A 36 15.32 -11.55 2.46
N SER A 37 15.95 -12.10 3.48
CA SER A 37 15.34 -13.14 4.28
C SER A 37 14.28 -12.51 5.17
N ILE A 38 13.06 -12.35 4.64
CA ILE A 38 11.88 -12.33 5.50
C ILE A 38 11.90 -13.68 6.20
N PRO A 39 11.90 -13.74 7.53
CA PRO A 39 12.00 -15.00 8.25
C PRO A 39 10.92 -15.97 7.77
N ALA A 40 11.28 -17.21 7.62
CA ALA A 40 10.56 -18.30 7.00
C ALA A 40 9.02 -18.17 6.99
N SER A 41 8.43 -18.26 5.81
CA SER A 41 6.98 -18.42 5.62
C SER A 41 6.50 -19.65 6.38
N ILE A 42 5.48 -19.52 7.21
CA ILE A 42 4.98 -20.61 8.05
C ILE A 42 4.01 -21.50 7.29
N SER A 43 3.24 -20.93 6.35
CA SER A 43 2.34 -21.70 5.47
C SER A 43 1.91 -20.89 4.25
N THR A 44 1.63 -21.58 3.13
CA THR A 44 1.01 -21.02 1.95
C THR A 44 -0.39 -21.62 1.80
N ILE A 45 -1.44 -20.80 1.76
CA ILE A 45 -2.82 -21.24 1.59
C ILE A 45 -3.39 -20.60 0.34
N PRO A 46 -4.02 -21.38 -0.58
CA PRO A 46 -4.62 -20.84 -1.79
C PRO A 46 -5.69 -19.81 -1.47
N GLN A 47 -5.55 -18.62 -2.05
CA GLN A 47 -6.43 -17.49 -1.82
C GLN A 47 -7.85 -17.73 -2.30
N ARG A 48 -8.86 -17.47 -1.45
CA ARG A 48 -10.15 -16.93 -1.90
C ARG A 48 -11.11 -16.38 -0.84
N TYR A 49 -10.99 -16.66 0.45
CA TYR A 49 -12.03 -16.26 1.42
C TYR A 49 -11.43 -15.93 2.80
N SER A 50 -11.69 -14.74 3.31
CA SER A 50 -11.41 -14.15 4.63
C SER A 50 -9.95 -14.04 5.09
N ASP A 51 -9.71 -12.93 5.75
CA ASP A 51 -8.45 -12.66 6.43
C ASP A 51 -8.24 -13.65 7.59
N PRO A 52 -7.02 -14.13 7.82
CA PRO A 52 -6.75 -15.03 8.93
C PRO A 52 -6.84 -14.33 10.27
N VAL A 53 -7.31 -15.06 11.29
CA VAL A 53 -7.29 -14.63 12.68
C VAL A 53 -6.25 -15.45 13.45
N PHE A 54 -5.53 -14.79 14.34
CA PHE A 54 -4.48 -15.40 15.14
C PHE A 54 -4.90 -15.51 16.61
N ASP A 55 -4.46 -16.56 17.31
CA ASP A 55 -4.52 -16.61 18.78
C ASP A 55 -3.15 -16.26 19.40
N ALA A 56 -3.13 -16.05 20.71
CA ALA A 56 -1.93 -15.67 21.45
C ALA A 56 -0.81 -16.74 21.42
N ALA A 57 -1.12 -17.98 21.05
CA ALA A 57 -0.15 -19.04 20.85
C ALA A 57 0.44 -19.05 19.42
N GLY A 58 -0.04 -18.17 18.55
CA GLY A 58 0.37 -18.07 17.16
C GLY A 58 -0.31 -19.07 16.24
N ASN A 59 -1.38 -19.73 16.67
CA ASN A 59 -2.20 -20.53 15.78
C ASN A 59 -2.99 -19.60 14.85
N THR A 60 -3.24 -20.08 13.63
CA THR A 60 -3.95 -19.34 12.59
C THR A 60 -5.28 -20.01 12.27
N TYR A 61 -6.33 -19.21 12.14
CA TYR A 61 -7.69 -19.69 11.86
C TYR A 61 -8.20 -19.06 10.57
N TYR A 62 -8.87 -19.88 9.74
CA TYR A 62 -9.41 -19.49 8.44
C TYR A 62 -10.86 -19.96 8.28
N LEU A 63 -11.65 -19.20 7.51
CA LEU A 63 -12.99 -19.61 7.06
C LEU A 63 -12.91 -20.45 5.78
N LEU A 64 -12.05 -21.45 5.75
CA LEU A 64 -11.89 -22.39 4.64
C LEU A 64 -11.15 -23.66 5.11
N GLY A 65 -11.09 -24.64 4.25
CA GLY A 65 -10.28 -25.85 4.44
C GLY A 65 -11.11 -27.11 4.56
N PRO A 66 -10.46 -28.27 4.46
CA PRO A 66 -11.12 -29.57 4.62
C PRO A 66 -11.43 -29.85 6.10
N SER A 67 -12.49 -30.61 6.33
CA SER A 67 -12.78 -31.19 7.64
C SER A 67 -11.78 -32.29 8.00
N THR A 68 -11.54 -32.44 9.30
CA THR A 68 -10.71 -33.52 9.85
C THR A 68 -11.59 -34.59 10.55
N ALA A 69 -11.03 -35.76 10.77
CA ALA A 69 -11.71 -36.80 11.54
C ALA A 69 -12.03 -36.31 12.95
N GLY A 70 -13.27 -36.58 13.43
CA GLY A 70 -13.74 -36.13 14.74
C GLY A 70 -14.25 -34.69 14.81
N ALA A 71 -14.24 -33.95 13.70
CA ALA A 71 -14.82 -32.61 13.61
C ALA A 71 -16.34 -32.60 13.90
N ALA A 72 -16.84 -31.42 14.27
CA ALA A 72 -18.27 -31.23 14.55
C ALA A 72 -19.16 -31.58 13.33
N GLN A 73 -18.68 -31.28 12.12
CA GLN A 73 -19.30 -31.72 10.87
C GLN A 73 -18.18 -32.13 9.90
N THR A 74 -18.16 -33.43 9.54
CA THR A 74 -17.12 -34.00 8.67
C THR A 74 -17.54 -34.13 7.21
N GLN A 75 -18.82 -34.07 6.92
CA GLN A 75 -19.40 -34.19 5.59
C GLN A 75 -20.20 -32.94 5.25
N PRO A 76 -20.22 -32.51 3.98
CA PRO A 76 -21.13 -31.44 3.54
C PRO A 76 -22.60 -31.76 3.91
N GLY A 77 -23.37 -30.69 4.21
CA GLY A 77 -24.79 -30.77 4.54
C GLY A 77 -25.70 -31.28 3.42
N GLY A 78 -25.16 -31.50 2.24
CA GLY A 78 -25.83 -32.07 1.08
C GLY A 78 -26.38 -30.99 0.13
N GLY A 79 -27.34 -31.43 -0.71
CA GLY A 79 -27.97 -30.57 -1.71
C GLY A 79 -27.15 -30.36 -2.98
N THR A 80 -27.78 -29.74 -3.97
CA THR A 80 -27.16 -29.38 -5.25
C THR A 80 -27.46 -27.94 -5.54
N CYS A 81 -26.38 -27.17 -5.71
CA CYS A 81 -26.44 -25.76 -6.03
C CYS A 81 -26.08 -25.54 -7.48
N LEU A 82 -26.80 -24.63 -8.14
CA LEU A 82 -26.46 -24.13 -9.45
C LEU A 82 -25.52 -22.95 -9.30
N GLY A 83 -24.39 -22.97 -10.00
CA GLY A 83 -23.42 -21.90 -10.03
C GLY A 83 -22.97 -21.58 -11.45
N ALA A 84 -22.17 -20.55 -11.60
CA ALA A 84 -21.49 -20.24 -12.84
C ALA A 84 -19.99 -20.11 -12.58
N THR A 85 -19.17 -20.63 -13.47
CA THR A 85 -17.73 -20.39 -13.45
C THR A 85 -17.42 -18.91 -13.68
N ASN A 86 -16.19 -18.47 -13.41
CA ASN A 86 -15.74 -17.10 -13.70
C ASN A 86 -15.86 -16.71 -15.19
N ARG A 87 -16.13 -17.68 -16.08
CA ARG A 87 -16.40 -17.48 -17.51
C ARG A 87 -17.91 -17.56 -17.84
N GLY A 88 -18.79 -17.56 -16.83
CA GLY A 88 -20.24 -17.61 -17.04
C GLY A 88 -20.78 -18.97 -17.45
N ILE A 89 -19.98 -20.06 -17.37
CA ILE A 89 -20.43 -21.40 -17.72
C ILE A 89 -21.22 -21.95 -16.51
N PRO A 90 -22.52 -22.28 -16.67
CA PRO A 90 -23.29 -22.88 -15.60
C PRO A 90 -22.68 -24.22 -15.17
N TYR A 91 -22.61 -24.45 -13.87
CA TYR A 91 -22.28 -25.76 -13.32
C TYR A 91 -23.27 -26.12 -12.22
N SER A 92 -23.44 -27.41 -12.00
CA SER A 92 -24.22 -27.96 -10.89
C SER A 92 -23.29 -28.81 -10.03
N GLY A 93 -23.27 -28.55 -8.74
CA GLY A 93 -22.40 -29.25 -7.80
C GLY A 93 -22.95 -29.24 -6.39
N PRO A 94 -22.26 -29.90 -5.43
CA PRO A 94 -22.64 -29.84 -4.02
C PRO A 94 -22.73 -28.38 -3.54
N CYS A 95 -23.72 -28.06 -2.72
CA CYS A 95 -23.80 -26.74 -2.08
C CYS A 95 -22.60 -26.53 -1.16
N PRO A 96 -21.98 -25.34 -1.17
CA PRO A 96 -20.88 -25.04 -0.25
C PRO A 96 -21.40 -24.88 1.18
N ASP A 97 -20.65 -25.42 2.15
CA ASP A 97 -20.82 -25.17 3.56
C ASP A 97 -19.77 -24.17 4.06
N ALA A 98 -20.09 -23.42 5.10
CA ALA A 98 -19.10 -22.69 5.85
C ALA A 98 -18.06 -23.67 6.41
N ALA A 99 -16.77 -23.30 6.33
CA ALA A 99 -15.69 -24.13 6.84
C ALA A 99 -14.83 -23.31 7.79
N VAL A 100 -14.33 -23.93 8.84
CA VAL A 100 -13.34 -23.34 9.76
C VAL A 100 -12.18 -24.31 9.90
N SER A 101 -10.96 -23.82 9.78
CA SER A 101 -9.75 -24.60 10.00
C SER A 101 -8.79 -23.88 10.93
N LYS A 102 -8.15 -24.63 11.83
CA LYS A 102 -7.07 -24.19 12.71
C LYS A 102 -5.76 -24.80 12.26
N PHE A 103 -4.72 -23.98 12.18
CA PHE A 103 -3.34 -24.38 11.88
C PHE A 103 -2.43 -24.01 13.05
N ASP A 104 -1.46 -24.87 13.35
CA ASP A 104 -0.42 -24.55 14.33
C ASP A 104 0.60 -23.52 13.79
N PRO A 105 1.51 -23.00 14.64
CA PRO A 105 2.54 -22.05 14.20
C PRO A 105 3.55 -22.61 13.19
N SER A 106 3.53 -23.91 12.92
CA SER A 106 4.34 -24.58 11.89
C SER A 106 3.58 -24.75 10.57
N GLY A 107 2.30 -24.37 10.52
CA GLY A 107 1.45 -24.48 9.35
C GLY A 107 0.76 -25.85 9.18
N ASN A 108 0.82 -26.73 10.18
CA ASN A 108 0.09 -27.98 10.14
C ASN A 108 -1.37 -27.76 10.55
N GLN A 109 -2.31 -28.36 9.81
CA GLN A 109 -3.71 -28.32 10.18
C GLN A 109 -3.93 -29.12 11.47
N VAL A 110 -4.39 -28.43 12.51
CA VAL A 110 -4.73 -29.06 13.80
C VAL A 110 -6.10 -29.71 13.74
N TRP A 111 -7.08 -28.96 13.22
CA TRP A 111 -8.42 -29.45 12.94
C TRP A 111 -9.10 -28.58 11.87
N GLY A 112 -10.14 -29.13 11.27
CA GLY A 112 -11.04 -28.41 10.37
C GLY A 112 -12.45 -29.00 10.48
N THR A 113 -13.48 -28.15 10.42
CA THR A 113 -14.88 -28.55 10.47
C THR A 113 -15.70 -27.81 9.41
N LEU A 114 -16.74 -28.43 8.94
CA LEU A 114 -17.79 -27.81 8.15
C LEU A 114 -18.92 -27.34 9.08
N LEU A 115 -19.74 -26.44 8.57
CA LEU A 115 -20.99 -26.02 9.23
C LEU A 115 -21.97 -25.54 8.16
N GLY A 116 -22.95 -26.35 7.87
CA GLY A 116 -23.95 -26.03 6.86
C GLY A 116 -24.99 -27.11 6.68
N GLY A 117 -26.08 -26.76 5.98
CA GLY A 117 -27.19 -27.58 5.61
C GLY A 117 -27.21 -27.94 4.12
N PRO A 118 -28.36 -28.38 3.56
CA PRO A 118 -28.45 -28.75 2.16
C PRO A 118 -28.48 -27.57 1.18
N THR A 119 -28.37 -26.33 1.66
CA THR A 119 -28.29 -25.12 0.84
C THR A 119 -26.92 -24.48 1.00
N ALA A 120 -26.64 -23.42 0.22
CA ALA A 120 -25.35 -22.77 0.28
C ALA A 120 -25.17 -21.96 1.57
N ASP A 121 -24.12 -22.28 2.33
CA ASP A 121 -23.73 -21.63 3.56
C ASP A 121 -22.27 -21.13 3.44
N THR A 122 -22.00 -19.90 3.87
CA THR A 122 -20.66 -19.29 3.73
C THR A 122 -20.32 -18.49 4.97
N GLY A 123 -19.18 -18.77 5.60
CA GLY A 123 -18.63 -17.92 6.66
C GLY A 123 -18.13 -16.60 6.09
N THR A 124 -18.31 -15.50 6.79
CA THR A 124 -17.89 -14.16 6.37
C THR A 124 -16.93 -13.51 7.36
N ALA A 125 -17.00 -13.81 8.65
CA ALA A 125 -16.07 -13.34 9.66
C ALA A 125 -15.97 -14.35 10.81
N LEU A 126 -14.80 -14.39 11.47
CA LEU A 126 -14.58 -15.20 12.67
C LEU A 126 -13.77 -14.43 13.72
N VAL A 127 -13.90 -14.84 14.96
CA VAL A 127 -13.12 -14.36 16.11
C VAL A 127 -12.91 -15.49 17.11
N ILE A 128 -11.87 -15.39 17.94
CA ILE A 128 -11.52 -16.39 18.96
C ILE A 128 -11.83 -15.82 20.34
N ASP A 129 -12.58 -16.55 21.18
CA ASP A 129 -12.81 -16.14 22.56
C ASP A 129 -11.63 -16.52 23.48
N THR A 130 -11.66 -16.02 24.71
CA THR A 130 -10.61 -16.27 25.72
C THR A 130 -10.43 -17.76 26.09
N LYS A 131 -11.37 -18.64 25.73
CA LYS A 131 -11.31 -20.10 25.93
C LYS A 131 -10.80 -20.83 24.67
N GLY A 132 -10.46 -20.09 23.61
CA GLY A 132 -10.04 -20.63 22.32
C GLY A 132 -11.19 -21.15 21.45
N ASN A 133 -12.46 -20.91 21.81
CA ASN A 133 -13.55 -21.24 20.93
C ASN A 133 -13.65 -20.29 19.77
N VAL A 134 -14.09 -20.79 18.62
CA VAL A 134 -14.25 -19.98 17.40
C VAL A 134 -15.71 -19.52 17.30
N LEU A 135 -15.92 -18.21 17.26
CA LEU A 135 -17.19 -17.62 16.92
C LEU A 135 -17.14 -17.20 15.45
N LEU A 136 -18.17 -17.49 14.70
CA LEU A 136 -18.26 -17.10 13.29
C LEU A 136 -19.65 -16.59 12.96
N THR A 137 -19.71 -15.77 11.94
CA THR A 137 -20.93 -15.32 11.30
C THR A 137 -20.85 -15.55 9.80
N GLY A 138 -21.99 -15.61 9.14
CA GLY A 138 -22.02 -15.89 7.73
C GLY A 138 -23.36 -15.70 7.07
N ARG A 139 -23.42 -16.12 5.81
CA ARG A 139 -24.64 -16.13 5.00
C ARG A 139 -25.15 -17.55 4.82
N THR A 140 -26.46 -17.68 4.78
CA THR A 140 -27.14 -18.94 4.46
C THR A 140 -28.21 -18.71 3.40
N ALA A 141 -28.44 -19.72 2.57
CA ALA A 141 -29.55 -19.74 1.64
C ALA A 141 -30.81 -20.49 2.25
N GLY A 142 -30.74 -20.85 3.52
CA GLY A 142 -31.79 -21.52 4.27
C GLY A 142 -31.38 -22.91 4.78
N GLN A 143 -32.26 -23.56 5.53
CA GLN A 143 -32.04 -24.91 6.09
C GLN A 143 -30.70 -25.08 6.85
N PHE A 144 -30.20 -23.98 7.45
CA PHE A 144 -29.00 -23.98 8.25
C PHE A 144 -29.19 -24.76 9.57
N PRO A 145 -28.22 -25.59 9.97
CA PRO A 145 -28.34 -26.39 11.19
C PRO A 145 -28.24 -25.52 12.44
N THR A 146 -29.29 -25.44 13.23
CA THR A 146 -29.34 -24.73 14.52
C THR A 146 -29.29 -25.70 15.70
N THR A 147 -28.76 -25.20 16.82
CA THR A 147 -28.74 -25.98 18.07
C THR A 147 -30.02 -25.81 18.90
N PRO A 148 -30.38 -26.79 19.75
CA PRO A 148 -31.45 -26.59 20.72
C PRO A 148 -31.20 -25.36 21.60
N GLY A 149 -32.25 -24.54 21.80
CA GLY A 149 -32.13 -23.31 22.58
C GLY A 149 -31.55 -22.12 21.84
N ALA A 150 -31.32 -22.19 20.53
CA ALA A 150 -30.88 -21.07 19.71
C ALA A 150 -31.86 -19.90 19.78
N ALA A 151 -31.34 -18.65 19.73
CA ALA A 151 -32.16 -17.44 19.73
C ALA A 151 -33.22 -17.45 18.61
N ILE A 152 -32.83 -17.95 17.42
CA ILE A 152 -33.74 -18.20 16.29
C ILE A 152 -33.41 -19.59 15.74
N GLY A 153 -34.22 -20.58 16.15
CA GLY A 153 -33.97 -21.98 15.81
C GLY A 153 -34.43 -22.40 14.41
N SER A 154 -35.29 -21.61 13.76
CA SER A 154 -35.75 -21.85 12.38
C SER A 154 -36.14 -20.56 11.71
N SER A 155 -35.88 -20.44 10.44
CA SER A 155 -36.36 -19.35 9.61
C SER A 155 -36.49 -19.80 8.15
N THR A 156 -37.44 -19.21 7.41
CA THR A 156 -37.62 -19.37 5.97
C THR A 156 -37.13 -18.20 5.16
N SER A 157 -36.73 -17.11 5.82
CA SER A 157 -36.35 -15.81 5.21
C SER A 157 -35.03 -15.30 5.71
N ALA A 158 -34.45 -15.80 6.82
CA ALA A 158 -33.16 -15.38 7.31
C ALA A 158 -32.03 -15.70 6.31
N MET A 159 -31.19 -14.71 6.08
CA MET A 159 -30.07 -14.79 5.13
C MET A 159 -28.71 -14.87 5.83
N ALA A 160 -28.69 -14.81 7.16
CA ALA A 160 -27.47 -14.76 7.95
C ALA A 160 -27.56 -15.68 9.18
N PHE A 161 -26.41 -16.13 9.65
CA PHE A 161 -26.28 -16.98 10.84
C PHE A 161 -25.11 -16.52 11.72
N ALA A 162 -25.13 -16.97 12.98
CA ALA A 162 -23.99 -16.94 13.88
C ALA A 162 -23.83 -18.31 14.55
N ALA A 163 -22.58 -18.70 14.82
CA ALA A 163 -22.27 -19.97 15.47
C ALA A 163 -21.01 -19.87 16.33
N LYS A 164 -20.92 -20.79 17.30
CA LYS A 164 -19.74 -20.97 18.14
C LYS A 164 -19.31 -22.43 18.12
N ILE A 165 -18.03 -22.66 17.82
CA ILE A 165 -17.41 -23.99 17.71
C ILE A 165 -16.40 -24.12 18.85
N SER A 166 -16.33 -25.29 19.47
CA SER A 166 -15.37 -25.57 20.54
C SER A 166 -13.92 -25.44 20.07
N SER A 167 -13.02 -25.12 20.99
CA SER A 167 -11.57 -24.85 20.69
C SER A 167 -10.85 -26.05 20.05
N ASP A 168 -11.37 -27.25 20.19
CA ASP A 168 -10.90 -28.50 19.59
C ASP A 168 -11.59 -28.87 18.26
N GLY A 169 -12.55 -28.02 17.79
CA GLY A 169 -13.27 -28.23 16.54
C GLY A 169 -14.27 -29.36 16.51
N THR A 170 -14.54 -30.06 17.68
CA THR A 170 -15.33 -31.27 17.73
C THR A 170 -16.83 -31.05 17.95
N ARG A 171 -17.25 -29.87 18.41
CA ARG A 171 -18.64 -29.57 18.74
C ARG A 171 -19.05 -28.17 18.30
N VAL A 172 -20.29 -28.07 17.82
CA VAL A 172 -20.99 -26.78 17.71
C VAL A 172 -21.59 -26.49 19.09
N LEU A 173 -21.10 -25.44 19.75
CA LEU A 173 -21.57 -25.03 21.07
C LEU A 173 -22.94 -24.35 20.98
N TYR A 174 -23.12 -23.50 19.99
CA TYR A 174 -24.40 -23.00 19.52
C TYR A 174 -24.35 -22.67 18.03
N SER A 175 -25.49 -22.71 17.38
CA SER A 175 -25.72 -22.11 16.07
C SER A 175 -27.14 -21.59 15.97
N THR A 176 -27.33 -20.39 15.40
CA THR A 176 -28.60 -19.68 15.35
C THR A 176 -28.71 -18.90 14.04
N TYR A 177 -29.93 -18.79 13.52
CA TYR A 177 -30.18 -17.74 12.53
C TYR A 177 -30.06 -16.36 13.16
N LEU A 178 -29.77 -15.37 12.37
CA LEU A 178 -29.91 -13.96 12.73
C LEU A 178 -31.27 -13.43 12.26
N PRO A 179 -31.75 -12.27 12.80
CA PRO A 179 -33.03 -11.71 12.39
C PRO A 179 -33.14 -11.49 10.87
N ASP A 180 -34.36 -11.63 10.34
CA ASP A 180 -34.63 -11.40 8.90
C ASP A 180 -34.25 -10.01 8.40
N SER A 181 -34.13 -9.04 9.32
CA SER A 181 -33.60 -7.72 9.02
C SER A 181 -32.10 -7.73 8.61
N VAL A 182 -31.37 -8.79 8.96
CA VAL A 182 -29.92 -8.93 8.67
C VAL A 182 -29.73 -9.60 7.32
N ALA A 183 -29.42 -8.82 6.28
CA ALA A 183 -29.22 -9.34 4.93
C ALA A 183 -27.79 -9.85 4.68
N ALA A 184 -26.81 -9.30 5.39
CA ALA A 184 -25.43 -9.73 5.30
C ALA A 184 -24.66 -9.34 6.56
N THR A 185 -23.69 -10.17 6.93
CA THR A 185 -22.73 -9.94 8.00
C THR A 185 -21.32 -9.88 7.44
N SER A 186 -20.46 -9.08 8.05
CA SER A 186 -19.05 -8.95 7.62
C SER A 186 -18.08 -8.80 8.79
N LEU A 187 -18.58 -8.57 10.00
CA LEU A 187 -17.77 -8.29 11.18
C LEU A 187 -18.28 -9.11 12.36
N ILE A 188 -17.35 -9.54 13.22
CA ILE A 188 -17.66 -10.17 14.47
C ILE A 188 -16.58 -9.84 15.51
N ALA A 189 -17.03 -9.54 16.74
CA ALA A 189 -16.17 -9.38 17.91
C ALA A 189 -16.75 -10.17 19.09
N VAL A 190 -15.96 -10.39 20.13
CA VAL A 190 -16.37 -11.14 21.31
C VAL A 190 -15.89 -10.44 22.57
N ASP A 191 -16.74 -10.36 23.61
CA ASP A 191 -16.35 -9.87 24.92
C ASP A 191 -15.72 -10.97 25.80
N ALA A 192 -15.22 -10.59 26.96
CA ALA A 192 -14.62 -11.52 27.92
C ALA A 192 -15.63 -12.56 28.47
N ALA A 193 -16.91 -12.27 28.44
CA ALA A 193 -17.97 -13.19 28.82
C ALA A 193 -18.30 -14.23 27.73
N GLY A 194 -17.91 -13.94 26.50
CA GLY A 194 -18.13 -14.78 25.32
C GLY A 194 -19.38 -14.41 24.52
N SER A 195 -19.97 -13.20 24.74
CA SER A 195 -21.04 -12.64 23.92
C SER A 195 -20.53 -12.27 22.56
N ALA A 196 -21.27 -12.55 21.51
CA ALA A 196 -20.87 -12.17 20.12
C ALA A 196 -21.50 -10.84 19.72
N TYR A 197 -20.68 -9.99 19.13
CA TYR A 197 -21.09 -8.71 18.53
C TYR A 197 -20.90 -8.81 17.03
N VAL A 198 -21.99 -8.71 16.27
CA VAL A 198 -22.00 -8.91 14.83
C VAL A 198 -22.31 -7.59 14.13
N GLY A 199 -21.42 -7.18 13.24
CA GLY A 199 -21.63 -6.06 12.34
C GLY A 199 -22.09 -6.53 10.96
N GLY A 200 -23.06 -5.82 10.39
CA GLY A 200 -23.62 -6.19 9.10
C GLY A 200 -24.46 -5.09 8.47
N LYS A 201 -25.33 -5.51 7.56
CA LYS A 201 -26.25 -4.59 6.87
C LYS A 201 -27.64 -5.20 6.68
N THR A 202 -28.64 -4.34 6.64
CA THR A 202 -30.01 -4.69 6.29
C THR A 202 -30.18 -4.93 4.79
N SER A 203 -31.34 -5.43 4.38
CA SER A 203 -31.73 -5.54 2.96
C SER A 203 -31.82 -4.20 2.24
N THR A 204 -32.03 -3.10 2.98
CA THR A 204 -32.00 -1.73 2.47
C THR A 204 -30.61 -1.10 2.47
N GLY A 205 -29.56 -1.86 2.89
CA GLY A 205 -28.18 -1.40 2.91
C GLY A 205 -27.78 -0.58 4.13
N GLN A 206 -28.65 -0.43 5.14
CA GLN A 206 -28.32 0.28 6.38
C GLN A 206 -27.37 -0.56 7.23
N ALA A 207 -26.38 0.08 7.85
CA ALA A 207 -25.47 -0.58 8.77
C ALA A 207 -26.19 -0.95 10.08
N LEU A 208 -25.89 -2.14 10.61
CA LEU A 208 -26.46 -2.62 11.86
C LEU A 208 -25.41 -3.29 12.75
N VAL A 209 -25.67 -3.26 14.04
CA VAL A 209 -24.90 -3.99 15.07
C VAL A 209 -25.86 -4.81 15.91
N LEU A 210 -25.51 -6.08 16.12
CA LEU A 210 -26.29 -7.03 16.87
C LEU A 210 -25.43 -7.67 17.96
N LYS A 211 -25.99 -7.87 19.15
CA LYS A 211 -25.33 -8.60 20.25
C LYS A 211 -26.11 -9.89 20.55
N LEU A 212 -25.37 -11.00 20.68
CA LEU A 212 -25.83 -12.31 21.09
C LEU A 212 -25.27 -12.66 22.46
N SER A 213 -26.08 -13.31 23.29
CA SER A 213 -25.65 -13.90 24.56
C SER A 213 -24.52 -14.92 24.36
N PRO A 214 -23.70 -15.22 25.41
CA PRO A 214 -22.55 -16.12 25.31
C PRO A 214 -22.90 -17.55 24.86
N ASP A 215 -24.15 -17.99 25.12
CA ASP A 215 -24.69 -19.28 24.75
C ASP A 215 -25.52 -19.27 23.46
N GLY A 216 -25.69 -18.11 22.82
CA GLY A 216 -26.46 -17.95 21.59
C GLY A 216 -27.98 -18.10 21.74
N SER A 217 -28.50 -18.03 22.96
CA SER A 217 -29.91 -18.23 23.25
C SER A 217 -30.77 -16.97 23.16
N THR A 218 -30.15 -15.79 23.23
CA THR A 218 -30.84 -14.49 23.14
C THR A 218 -30.11 -13.51 22.23
N ILE A 219 -30.88 -12.63 21.62
CA ILE A 219 -30.40 -11.45 20.96
C ILE A 219 -30.63 -10.29 21.93
N ASP A 220 -29.55 -9.75 22.51
CA ASP A 220 -29.64 -8.71 23.52
C ASP A 220 -30.06 -7.39 22.90
N TYR A 221 -29.54 -7.07 21.69
CA TYR A 221 -30.00 -5.96 20.88
C TYR A 221 -29.72 -6.19 19.37
N ASN A 222 -30.42 -5.44 18.53
CA ASN A 222 -30.19 -5.33 17.08
C ASN A 222 -30.51 -3.90 16.68
N VAL A 223 -29.48 -3.07 16.46
CA VAL A 223 -29.61 -1.63 16.28
C VAL A 223 -29.01 -1.17 14.96
N ILE A 224 -29.64 -0.19 14.34
CA ILE A 224 -29.15 0.46 13.13
C ILE A 224 -28.20 1.60 13.54
N VAL A 225 -27.04 1.66 12.91
CA VAL A 225 -26.04 2.72 13.08
C VAL A 225 -25.91 3.46 11.77
N GLY A 226 -26.47 4.67 11.69
CA GLY A 226 -26.34 5.45 10.46
C GLY A 226 -27.33 6.61 10.35
N GLY A 227 -27.19 7.37 9.28
CA GLY A 227 -28.07 8.47 8.88
C GLY A 227 -28.68 8.21 7.50
N SER A 228 -29.08 9.30 6.81
CA SER A 228 -29.77 9.24 5.51
C SER A 228 -28.88 8.88 4.32
N GLY A 229 -27.56 9.10 4.42
CA GLY A 229 -26.58 8.77 3.37
C GLY A 229 -26.05 7.33 3.51
N ALA A 230 -25.05 7.00 2.69
CA ALA A 230 -24.40 5.70 2.76
C ALA A 230 -23.56 5.57 4.04
N VAL A 231 -23.67 4.41 4.69
CA VAL A 231 -22.87 4.04 5.86
C VAL A 231 -22.35 2.62 5.65
N ALA A 232 -21.04 2.43 5.84
CA ALA A 232 -20.41 1.12 5.80
C ALA A 232 -19.62 0.91 7.09
N LEU A 233 -19.92 -0.18 7.82
CA LEU A 233 -19.09 -0.67 8.90
C LEU A 233 -17.88 -1.40 8.32
N THR A 234 -16.71 -1.08 8.81
CA THR A 234 -15.45 -1.72 8.39
C THR A 234 -14.75 -2.44 9.52
N SER A 235 -15.01 -2.05 10.76
CA SER A 235 -14.40 -2.71 11.92
C SER A 235 -15.31 -2.64 13.15
N ILE A 236 -15.16 -3.64 14.02
CA ILE A 236 -15.86 -3.76 15.30
C ILE A 236 -14.91 -4.29 16.37
N ALA A 237 -14.92 -3.66 17.54
CA ALA A 237 -14.21 -4.09 18.74
C ALA A 237 -15.14 -4.02 19.95
N VAL A 238 -14.68 -4.57 21.08
CA VAL A 238 -15.42 -4.52 22.35
C VAL A 238 -14.46 -4.08 23.43
N ASP A 239 -14.88 -3.11 24.26
CA ASP A 239 -14.10 -2.68 25.40
C ASP A 239 -14.27 -3.62 26.62
N LEU A 240 -13.47 -3.40 27.67
CA LEU A 240 -13.50 -4.22 28.88
C LEU A 240 -14.84 -4.15 29.63
N ALA A 241 -15.65 -3.13 29.39
CA ALA A 241 -16.98 -2.97 29.97
C ALA A 241 -18.08 -3.69 29.14
N GLY A 242 -17.73 -4.29 28.00
CA GLY A 242 -18.67 -4.93 27.10
C GLY A 242 -19.44 -3.96 26.21
N ASN A 243 -18.93 -2.74 26.01
CA ASN A 243 -19.47 -1.82 25.03
C ASN A 243 -18.94 -2.15 23.64
N ALA A 244 -19.81 -2.14 22.62
CA ALA A 244 -19.38 -2.31 21.26
C ALA A 244 -18.83 -0.98 20.71
N ILE A 245 -17.69 -1.05 20.04
CA ILE A 245 -17.08 0.06 19.35
C ILE A 245 -17.07 -0.28 17.86
N VAL A 246 -17.67 0.57 17.05
CA VAL A 246 -17.76 0.37 15.61
C VAL A 246 -17.18 1.58 14.87
N ALA A 247 -16.46 1.28 13.83
CA ALA A 247 -15.91 2.28 12.92
C ALA A 247 -16.22 1.93 11.47
N GLY A 248 -16.11 2.92 10.63
CA GLY A 248 -16.35 2.78 9.21
C GLY A 248 -16.31 4.12 8.49
N GLN A 249 -17.09 4.23 7.45
CA GLN A 249 -17.18 5.44 6.64
C GLN A 249 -18.63 5.82 6.39
N THR A 250 -18.87 7.13 6.26
CA THR A 250 -20.20 7.65 6.00
C THR A 250 -20.17 8.87 5.09
N THR A 251 -21.21 8.97 4.24
CA THR A 251 -21.55 10.18 3.47
C THR A 251 -22.75 10.91 4.07
N SER A 252 -23.28 10.43 5.20
CA SER A 252 -24.43 11.04 5.88
C SER A 252 -24.04 12.30 6.62
N SER A 253 -24.63 13.42 6.32
CA SER A 253 -24.47 14.68 7.09
C SER A 253 -25.28 14.70 8.39
N ASP A 254 -26.22 13.78 8.54
CA ASP A 254 -27.09 13.54 9.69
C ASP A 254 -26.74 12.26 10.45
N PHE A 255 -25.48 11.80 10.36
CA PHE A 255 -25.00 10.66 11.12
C PHE A 255 -25.13 10.93 12.64
N PRO A 256 -25.54 9.94 13.46
CA PRO A 256 -25.81 10.14 14.88
C PRO A 256 -24.52 10.38 15.68
N VAL A 257 -24.09 11.63 15.74
CA VAL A 257 -22.99 12.09 16.61
C VAL A 257 -23.55 12.64 17.92
N THR A 258 -22.77 12.55 18.99
CA THR A 258 -23.13 13.15 20.28
C THR A 258 -22.79 14.64 20.33
N THR A 259 -23.39 15.38 21.27
CA THR A 259 -23.20 16.84 21.37
C THR A 259 -21.79 17.25 21.74
N ASP A 260 -21.02 16.33 22.34
CA ASP A 260 -19.64 16.46 22.74
C ASP A 260 -18.64 15.81 21.77
N ALA A 261 -19.11 15.38 20.59
CA ALA A 261 -18.29 14.73 19.57
C ALA A 261 -17.04 15.54 19.22
N PHE A 262 -15.93 14.86 18.98
CA PHE A 262 -14.70 15.46 18.45
C PHE A 262 -14.95 16.26 17.17
N GLN A 263 -15.72 15.66 16.25
CA GLN A 263 -16.13 16.28 15.01
C GLN A 263 -17.64 16.09 14.82
N GLN A 264 -18.39 17.19 14.90
CA GLN A 264 -19.86 17.17 14.85
C GLN A 264 -20.44 17.17 13.43
N HIS A 265 -19.63 17.52 12.43
CA HIS A 265 -20.10 17.68 11.05
C HIS A 265 -19.21 16.92 10.07
N LEU A 266 -19.85 16.38 9.04
CA LEU A 266 -19.17 15.85 7.86
C LEU A 266 -18.40 17.00 7.19
N LYS A 267 -17.08 16.85 6.97
CA LYS A 267 -16.24 17.88 6.34
C LYS A 267 -16.01 17.62 4.86
N GLY A 268 -15.82 16.36 4.48
CA GLY A 268 -15.50 15.95 3.12
C GLY A 268 -16.67 15.32 2.39
N ILE A 269 -16.36 14.67 1.28
CA ILE A 269 -17.34 13.84 0.54
C ILE A 269 -17.76 12.65 1.39
N GLN A 270 -16.82 12.12 2.18
CA GLN A 270 -16.97 10.98 3.06
C GLN A 270 -15.97 11.13 4.21
N ASN A 271 -16.40 10.92 5.44
CA ASN A 271 -15.47 10.83 6.56
C ASN A 271 -15.59 9.48 7.28
N CYS A 272 -14.57 9.12 8.07
CA CYS A 272 -14.68 8.06 9.05
C CYS A 272 -15.70 8.44 10.12
N PHE A 273 -16.22 7.43 10.80
CA PHE A 273 -16.97 7.60 12.03
C PHE A 273 -16.49 6.60 13.09
N LEU A 274 -16.71 6.96 14.33
CA LEU A 274 -16.50 6.12 15.50
C LEU A 274 -17.74 6.21 16.38
N VAL A 275 -18.34 5.07 16.74
CA VAL A 275 -19.52 4.99 17.61
C VAL A 275 -19.28 3.95 18.69
N ARG A 276 -19.65 4.28 19.93
CA ARG A 276 -19.70 3.34 21.06
C ARG A 276 -21.15 3.08 21.43
N LEU A 277 -21.47 1.78 21.62
CA LEU A 277 -22.79 1.31 22.04
C LEU A 277 -22.66 0.63 23.41
N ASP A 278 -23.59 0.94 24.33
CA ASP A 278 -23.65 0.28 25.62
C ASP A 278 -24.16 -1.19 25.51
N SER A 279 -24.24 -1.86 26.61
CA SER A 279 -24.70 -3.26 26.68
C SER A 279 -26.17 -3.46 26.24
N ALA A 280 -26.95 -2.37 26.14
CA ALA A 280 -28.36 -2.37 25.68
C ALA A 280 -28.48 -1.86 24.23
N GLY A 281 -27.37 -1.49 23.57
CA GLY A 281 -27.35 -0.97 22.21
C GLY A 281 -27.60 0.53 22.08
N ASN A 282 -27.60 1.30 23.17
CA ASN A 282 -27.74 2.75 23.09
C ASN A 282 -26.38 3.38 22.73
N ILE A 283 -26.42 4.46 21.95
CA ILE A 283 -25.20 5.24 21.60
C ILE A 283 -24.71 5.97 22.86
N LEU A 284 -23.52 5.58 23.32
CA LEU A 284 -22.80 6.26 24.39
C LEU A 284 -22.04 7.47 23.86
N SER A 285 -21.37 7.33 22.73
CA SER A 285 -20.66 8.38 22.03
C SER A 285 -20.62 8.10 20.52
N GLY A 286 -20.60 9.17 19.75
CA GLY A 286 -20.49 9.08 18.30
C GLY A 286 -19.83 10.33 17.74
N THR A 287 -18.89 10.17 16.82
CA THR A 287 -18.13 11.26 16.19
C THR A 287 -17.79 10.95 14.75
N TYR A 288 -17.67 11.97 13.91
CA TYR A 288 -16.89 11.85 12.66
C TYR A 288 -15.41 11.96 12.96
N PHE A 289 -14.60 11.51 12.01
CA PHE A 289 -13.16 11.77 11.98
C PHE A 289 -12.70 11.87 10.52
N GLY A 290 -12.11 13.01 10.15
CA GLY A 290 -11.61 13.22 8.79
C GLY A 290 -11.40 14.69 8.43
N GLY A 291 -10.95 14.92 7.21
CA GLY A 291 -10.76 16.24 6.62
C GLY A 291 -11.72 16.51 5.47
N SER A 292 -11.28 17.34 4.52
CA SER A 292 -12.08 17.81 3.38
C SER A 292 -12.14 16.79 2.21
N GLY A 293 -11.36 15.73 2.24
CA GLY A 293 -11.34 14.68 1.22
C GLY A 293 -12.27 13.50 1.53
N SER A 294 -11.85 12.32 1.12
CA SER A 294 -12.48 11.04 1.46
C SER A 294 -11.64 10.31 2.51
N ASP A 295 -12.25 9.95 3.62
CA ASP A 295 -11.62 9.26 4.72
C ASP A 295 -12.40 7.99 5.07
N SER A 296 -11.69 6.88 5.24
CA SER A 296 -12.26 5.56 5.51
C SER A 296 -11.47 4.85 6.61
N ALA A 297 -12.15 4.41 7.64
CA ALA A 297 -11.56 3.50 8.62
C ALA A 297 -11.41 2.11 7.99
N SER A 298 -10.35 1.39 8.35
CA SER A 298 -10.14 -0.01 8.00
C SER A 298 -10.15 -0.91 9.22
N SER A 299 -9.59 -0.45 10.35
CA SER A 299 -9.40 -1.27 11.54
C SER A 299 -9.46 -0.45 12.81
N ILE A 300 -10.00 -1.04 13.87
CA ILE A 300 -9.94 -0.52 15.24
C ILE A 300 -9.45 -1.60 16.20
N ALA A 301 -8.77 -1.17 17.25
CA ALA A 301 -8.45 -1.98 18.42
C ALA A 301 -8.68 -1.17 19.71
N VAL A 302 -8.81 -1.87 20.82
CA VAL A 302 -8.90 -1.25 22.15
C VAL A 302 -7.70 -1.72 22.97
N ASP A 303 -6.92 -0.77 23.48
CA ASP A 303 -5.77 -1.09 24.31
C ASP A 303 -6.15 -1.48 25.75
N GLY A 304 -5.17 -1.94 26.53
CA GLY A 304 -5.39 -2.36 27.91
C GLY A 304 -5.85 -1.25 28.87
N THR A 305 -5.79 0.02 28.46
CA THR A 305 -6.27 1.19 29.21
C THR A 305 -7.62 1.70 28.72
N GLY A 306 -8.15 1.08 27.66
CA GLY A 306 -9.44 1.40 27.04
C GLY A 306 -9.36 2.45 25.94
N ASN A 307 -8.16 2.95 25.57
CA ASN A 307 -8.04 3.83 24.43
C ASN A 307 -8.42 3.07 23.14
N ILE A 308 -8.97 3.81 22.19
CA ILE A 308 -9.44 3.29 20.92
C ILE A 308 -8.48 3.71 19.83
N ASP A 309 -7.75 2.76 19.27
CA ASP A 309 -6.85 2.95 18.15
C ASP A 309 -7.62 2.74 16.85
N LEU A 310 -7.56 3.72 15.95
CA LEU A 310 -8.26 3.77 14.67
C LEU A 310 -7.24 3.91 13.54
N ALA A 311 -7.34 3.08 12.52
CA ALA A 311 -6.49 3.21 11.34
C ALA A 311 -7.30 3.11 10.04
N GLY A 312 -6.74 3.63 8.95
CA GLY A 312 -7.41 3.58 7.67
C GLY A 312 -6.70 4.31 6.54
N SER A 313 -7.48 4.76 5.58
CA SER A 313 -7.02 5.52 4.42
C SER A 313 -7.68 6.89 4.37
N THR A 314 -6.95 7.87 3.84
CA THR A 314 -7.40 9.25 3.69
C THR A 314 -6.92 9.84 2.36
N SER A 315 -7.71 10.71 1.77
CA SER A 315 -7.29 11.63 0.71
C SER A 315 -7.29 13.09 1.18
N SER A 316 -7.57 13.33 2.46
CA SER A 316 -7.60 14.65 3.07
C SER A 316 -6.18 15.15 3.35
N LEU A 317 -5.88 16.38 2.93
CA LEU A 317 -4.63 17.05 3.26
C LEU A 317 -4.70 17.79 4.61
N ASP A 318 -5.90 17.92 5.15
CA ASP A 318 -6.28 18.61 6.38
C ASP A 318 -6.88 17.67 7.44
N LEU A 319 -6.41 16.40 7.43
CA LEU A 319 -6.76 15.46 8.50
C LEU A 319 -6.36 16.05 9.86
N PRO A 320 -7.19 15.94 10.91
CA PRO A 320 -6.87 16.49 12.23
C PRO A 320 -5.76 15.70 12.92
N THR A 321 -4.51 15.95 12.54
CA THR A 321 -3.30 15.37 13.12
C THR A 321 -2.80 16.16 14.31
N THR A 322 -1.92 15.56 15.10
CA THR A 322 -1.33 16.19 16.29
C THR A 322 0.18 16.42 16.13
N PRO A 323 0.72 17.54 16.60
CA PRO A 323 2.16 17.77 16.60
C PRO A 323 2.91 16.73 17.44
N GLY A 324 4.12 16.34 17.01
CA GLY A 324 4.96 15.37 17.72
C GLY A 324 4.74 13.92 17.34
N THR A 325 3.75 13.61 16.51
CA THR A 325 3.57 12.28 15.90
C THR A 325 4.54 12.06 14.73
N ASN A 326 4.58 10.85 14.19
CA ASN A 326 5.52 10.47 13.12
C ASN A 326 5.39 11.36 11.87
N GLN A 327 4.17 11.58 11.39
CA GLN A 327 3.88 12.39 10.19
C GLN A 327 2.68 13.32 10.45
N PRO A 328 2.90 14.46 11.12
CA PRO A 328 1.80 15.36 11.48
C PRO A 328 1.28 16.19 10.30
N THR A 329 1.94 16.14 9.14
CA THR A 329 1.55 16.89 7.94
C THR A 329 1.50 15.98 6.74
N ALA A 330 0.54 16.22 5.85
CA ALA A 330 0.45 15.50 4.59
C ALA A 330 1.65 15.78 3.68
N ILE A 331 2.15 14.73 3.03
CA ILE A 331 3.12 14.86 1.92
C ILE A 331 2.29 14.94 0.65
N VAL A 332 2.29 16.09 -0.01
CA VAL A 332 1.47 16.33 -1.20
C VAL A 332 2.30 16.09 -2.45
N PRO A 333 1.91 15.15 -3.33
CA PRO A 333 2.60 14.96 -4.61
C PRO A 333 2.47 16.20 -5.49
N PRO A 334 3.53 16.61 -6.19
CA PRO A 334 3.53 17.87 -6.96
C PRO A 334 2.59 17.88 -8.17
N TRP A 335 2.01 16.74 -8.55
CA TRP A 335 1.12 16.59 -9.72
C TRP A 335 -0.34 16.34 -9.36
N ASN A 336 -0.67 16.16 -8.10
CA ASN A 336 -2.02 15.86 -7.66
C ASN A 336 -2.31 16.50 -6.31
N ASN A 337 -3.42 17.19 -6.19
CA ASN A 337 -3.89 17.77 -4.92
C ASN A 337 -4.58 16.73 -4.01
N THR A 338 -4.65 15.48 -4.42
CA THR A 338 -5.17 14.37 -3.63
C THR A 338 -4.13 13.26 -3.59
N SER A 339 -3.65 12.91 -2.42
CA SER A 339 -2.74 11.79 -2.24
C SER A 339 -3.44 10.73 -1.40
N PRO A 340 -3.61 9.51 -1.89
CA PRO A 340 -4.02 8.42 -1.01
C PRO A 340 -2.93 8.21 0.03
N ALA A 341 -3.33 8.22 1.29
CA ALA A 341 -2.48 8.04 2.44
C ALA A 341 -3.13 7.09 3.44
N GLY A 342 -2.33 6.46 4.28
CA GLY A 342 -2.80 5.87 5.52
C GLY A 342 -2.90 6.93 6.62
N PHE A 343 -3.64 6.59 7.65
CA PHE A 343 -3.62 7.31 8.91
C PHE A 343 -3.74 6.35 10.09
N VAL A 344 -3.27 6.81 11.25
CA VAL A 344 -3.52 6.20 12.57
C VAL A 344 -3.92 7.29 13.53
N ALA A 345 -4.93 7.04 14.35
CA ALA A 345 -5.41 7.94 15.38
C ALA A 345 -5.73 7.16 16.65
N GLN A 346 -5.50 7.75 17.81
CA GLN A 346 -5.91 7.19 19.08
C GLN A 346 -6.90 8.14 19.76
N PHE A 347 -8.05 7.59 20.14
CA PHE A 347 -9.06 8.26 20.96
C PHE A 347 -8.96 7.76 22.40
N ALA A 348 -9.30 8.62 23.35
CA ALA A 348 -9.49 8.26 24.74
C ALA A 348 -10.66 7.25 24.89
N PRO A 349 -10.82 6.59 26.07
CA PRO A 349 -11.88 5.61 26.30
C PRO A 349 -13.30 6.14 26.13
N ASP A 350 -13.49 7.47 26.15
CA ASP A 350 -14.78 8.11 25.87
C ASP A 350 -15.20 8.02 24.38
N GLY A 351 -14.24 7.77 23.48
CA GLY A 351 -14.48 7.67 22.03
C GLY A 351 -14.69 9.01 21.31
N ILE A 352 -14.46 10.13 21.99
CA ILE A 352 -14.65 11.48 21.44
C ILE A 352 -13.48 12.42 21.69
N SER A 353 -12.61 12.11 22.65
CA SER A 353 -11.39 12.88 22.91
C SER A 353 -10.23 12.30 22.10
N LEU A 354 -9.68 13.08 21.16
CA LEU A 354 -8.52 12.66 20.36
C LEU A 354 -7.24 12.83 21.19
N ASN A 355 -6.53 11.72 21.45
CA ASN A 355 -5.21 11.74 22.09
C ASN A 355 -4.15 12.20 21.09
N TRP A 356 -4.10 11.56 19.94
CA TRP A 356 -3.20 11.91 18.83
C TRP A 356 -3.66 11.32 17.51
N ALA A 357 -3.19 11.88 16.42
CA ALA A 357 -3.35 11.33 15.06
C ALA A 357 -2.16 11.68 14.17
N SER A 358 -1.84 10.79 13.23
CA SER A 358 -0.72 10.90 12.30
C SER A 358 -1.10 10.35 10.94
N TYR A 359 -0.55 10.94 9.88
CA TYR A 359 -0.51 10.28 8.58
C TYR A 359 0.45 9.09 8.60
N VAL A 360 0.23 8.16 7.67
CA VAL A 360 1.12 7.05 7.33
C VAL A 360 1.32 7.08 5.81
N MET A 361 2.44 7.65 5.38
CA MET A 361 2.67 7.96 3.97
C MET A 361 4.08 7.59 3.53
N SER A 362 4.23 7.36 2.23
CA SER A 362 5.53 7.35 1.55
C SER A 362 5.87 8.75 1.02
N SER A 363 7.16 9.07 0.87
CA SER A 363 7.62 10.36 0.35
C SER A 363 7.63 10.41 -1.19
N ASP A 364 7.72 9.25 -1.83
CA ASP A 364 7.87 9.13 -3.27
C ASP A 364 6.63 8.47 -3.86
N PHE A 365 5.94 9.19 -4.74
CA PHE A 365 4.80 8.68 -5.49
C PHE A 365 5.17 8.61 -6.97
N PRO A 366 5.05 7.45 -7.63
CA PRO A 366 5.21 7.39 -9.08
C PRO A 366 4.14 8.22 -9.78
N THR A 367 4.52 8.97 -10.81
CA THR A 367 3.60 9.81 -11.58
C THR A 367 2.52 8.96 -12.25
N GLY A 368 1.26 9.31 -12.08
CA GLY A 368 0.14 8.67 -12.77
C GLY A 368 -0.33 7.35 -12.19
N SER A 369 0.16 6.93 -11.05
CA SER A 369 -0.31 5.73 -10.38
C SER A 369 -1.49 6.01 -9.45
N ASN A 370 -2.61 5.33 -9.68
CA ASN A 370 -3.67 5.17 -8.68
C ASN A 370 -3.24 4.11 -7.66
N LEU A 371 -2.13 4.35 -6.96
CA LEU A 371 -1.66 3.43 -5.94
C LEU A 371 -2.62 3.49 -4.75
N ASP A 372 -3.19 2.36 -4.43
CA ASP A 372 -4.01 2.18 -3.25
C ASP A 372 -3.08 2.06 -2.03
N VAL A 373 -2.72 3.21 -1.45
CA VAL A 373 -1.86 3.33 -0.26
C VAL A 373 -2.75 3.53 0.95
N GLY A 374 -2.51 2.79 2.02
CA GLY A 374 -3.29 2.91 3.23
C GLY A 374 -2.93 1.86 4.27
N VAL A 375 -3.50 2.02 5.47
CA VAL A 375 -3.43 1.01 6.53
C VAL A 375 -4.59 0.03 6.33
N SER A 376 -4.29 -1.28 6.34
CA SER A 376 -5.26 -2.36 6.17
C SER A 376 -5.72 -2.92 7.51
N ALA A 377 -4.78 -3.22 8.40
CA ALA A 377 -5.08 -3.77 9.72
C ALA A 377 -4.26 -3.10 10.82
N LEU A 378 -4.77 -3.19 12.04
CA LEU A 378 -4.18 -2.66 13.25
C LEU A 378 -4.35 -3.66 14.39
N ALA A 379 -3.30 -3.81 15.22
CA ALA A 379 -3.36 -4.54 16.48
C ALA A 379 -2.57 -3.80 17.55
N VAL A 380 -2.93 -4.02 18.81
CA VAL A 380 -2.23 -3.46 19.96
C VAL A 380 -1.67 -4.58 20.85
N ASN A 381 -0.51 -4.35 21.46
CA ASN A 381 0.03 -5.25 22.46
C ASN A 381 -0.41 -4.85 23.88
N SER A 382 -0.03 -5.65 24.88
CA SER A 382 -0.35 -5.37 26.28
C SER A 382 0.30 -4.11 26.86
N ALA A 383 1.31 -3.55 26.19
CA ALA A 383 1.96 -2.30 26.57
C ALA A 383 1.29 -1.06 25.95
N GLY A 384 0.29 -1.25 25.10
CA GLY A 384 -0.37 -0.18 24.34
C GLY A 384 0.39 0.24 23.08
N ASP A 385 1.43 -0.52 22.67
CA ASP A 385 2.08 -0.26 21.39
C ASP A 385 1.22 -0.73 20.25
N ILE A 386 1.26 0.01 19.15
CA ILE A 386 0.40 -0.17 18.00
C ILE A 386 1.20 -0.77 16.85
N TYR A 387 0.67 -1.81 16.24
CA TYR A 387 1.20 -2.46 15.06
C TYR A 387 0.23 -2.28 13.93
N ILE A 388 0.70 -1.74 12.82
CA ILE A 388 -0.11 -1.50 11.63
C ILE A 388 0.52 -2.17 10.42
N ASP A 389 -0.31 -2.69 9.56
CA ASP A 389 0.08 -3.16 8.25
C ASP A 389 -0.72 -2.46 7.14
N GLY A 390 -0.29 -2.64 5.92
CA GLY A 390 -0.99 -2.07 4.79
C GLY A 390 -0.13 -2.04 3.53
N ARG A 391 -0.49 -1.14 2.62
CA ARG A 391 0.22 -0.93 1.35
C ARG A 391 0.84 0.44 1.28
N THR A 392 2.03 0.49 0.67
CA THR A 392 2.80 1.73 0.56
C THR A 392 3.60 1.79 -0.74
N GLY A 393 3.93 3.00 -1.15
CA GLY A 393 4.86 3.29 -2.23
C GLY A 393 6.33 3.34 -1.78
N PRO A 394 7.24 3.70 -2.69
CA PRO A 394 8.62 3.98 -2.34
C PRO A 394 8.73 5.18 -1.39
N GLY A 395 9.83 5.27 -0.63
CA GLY A 395 10.06 6.35 0.34
C GLY A 395 9.24 6.24 1.64
N PHE A 396 8.69 5.06 1.94
CA PHE A 396 8.10 4.79 3.26
C PHE A 396 9.18 4.86 4.35
N PRO A 397 8.88 5.43 5.54
CA PRO A 397 9.88 5.68 6.58
C PRO A 397 10.32 4.40 7.30
N VAL A 398 11.05 3.51 6.61
CA VAL A 398 11.60 2.30 7.21
C VAL A 398 12.74 2.63 8.19
N THR A 399 12.85 1.84 9.26
CA THR A 399 13.89 2.00 10.28
C THR A 399 15.12 1.15 9.99
N SER A 400 16.27 1.49 10.58
CA SER A 400 17.50 0.73 10.43
C SER A 400 17.43 -0.69 11.03
N SER A 401 16.47 -0.96 11.90
CA SER A 401 16.18 -2.28 12.46
C SER A 401 15.31 -3.16 11.57
N ALA A 402 14.86 -2.64 10.42
CA ALA A 402 13.93 -3.32 9.52
C ALA A 402 14.54 -4.57 8.87
N PRO A 403 13.80 -5.70 8.79
CA PRO A 403 14.22 -6.85 7.99
C PRO A 403 14.30 -6.55 6.49
N ALA A 404 13.43 -5.66 5.97
CA ALA A 404 13.41 -5.25 4.57
C ALA A 404 13.30 -3.72 4.48
N ILE A 405 14.40 -3.07 4.11
CA ILE A 405 14.51 -1.61 4.08
C ILE A 405 14.41 -1.02 2.68
N CYS A 406 14.51 -1.84 1.63
CA CYS A 406 14.39 -1.39 0.26
C CYS A 406 13.03 -1.74 -0.33
N PHE A 407 12.46 -0.78 -1.05
CA PHE A 407 11.25 -0.99 -1.84
C PHE A 407 11.53 -1.97 -3.00
N GLN A 408 10.73 -3.03 -3.10
CA GLN A 408 10.86 -4.05 -4.14
C GLN A 408 9.76 -3.96 -5.21
N GLY A 409 8.75 -3.12 -5.02
CA GLY A 409 7.70 -2.87 -6.02
C GLY A 409 8.25 -2.18 -7.27
N THR A 410 7.52 -2.30 -8.37
CA THR A 410 7.78 -1.50 -9.59
C THR A 410 7.14 -0.12 -9.46
N SER A 411 7.44 0.79 -10.39
CA SER A 411 6.91 2.16 -10.38
C SER A 411 5.37 2.27 -10.36
N ASN A 412 4.65 1.20 -10.70
CA ASN A 412 3.19 1.17 -10.75
C ASN A 412 2.57 0.17 -9.75
N ARG A 413 3.35 -0.33 -8.79
CA ARG A 413 2.91 -1.33 -7.81
C ARG A 413 3.28 -0.93 -6.40
N THR A 414 2.50 -1.39 -5.43
CA THR A 414 2.74 -1.16 -4.01
C THR A 414 3.45 -2.35 -3.37
N ASN A 415 4.26 -2.07 -2.35
CA ASN A 415 4.67 -3.09 -1.39
C ASN A 415 3.73 -3.10 -0.19
N GLY A 416 3.67 -4.23 0.49
CA GLY A 416 3.20 -4.24 1.86
C GLY A 416 4.17 -3.49 2.78
N PHE A 417 3.67 -3.08 3.94
CA PHE A 417 4.50 -2.60 5.04
C PHE A 417 4.01 -3.15 6.37
N LEU A 418 4.92 -3.20 7.33
CA LEU A 418 4.63 -3.34 8.76
C LEU A 418 5.28 -2.17 9.49
N ALA A 419 4.54 -1.51 10.36
CA ALA A 419 5.09 -0.50 11.27
C ALA A 419 4.64 -0.74 12.71
N HIS A 420 5.55 -0.43 13.64
CA HIS A 420 5.36 -0.46 15.08
C HIS A 420 5.49 0.96 15.61
N LEU A 421 4.43 1.47 16.21
CA LEU A 421 4.39 2.76 16.89
C LEU A 421 4.24 2.52 18.41
N ASN A 422 4.81 3.39 19.20
CA ASN A 422 4.50 3.38 20.63
C ASN A 422 3.11 3.98 20.90
N SER A 423 2.66 3.90 22.17
CA SER A 423 1.36 4.41 22.61
C SER A 423 1.15 5.92 22.39
N ASN A 424 2.21 6.69 22.10
CA ASN A 424 2.14 8.12 21.79
C ASN A 424 2.19 8.41 20.27
N GLY A 425 2.11 7.39 19.42
CA GLY A 425 2.14 7.53 17.97
C GLY A 425 3.52 7.77 17.36
N ALA A 426 4.61 7.61 18.13
CA ALA A 426 5.96 7.72 17.59
C ALA A 426 6.38 6.40 16.92
N LEU A 427 6.97 6.50 15.72
CA LEU A 427 7.46 5.34 14.99
C LEU A 427 8.68 4.73 15.67
N MET A 428 8.54 3.48 16.08
CA MET A 428 9.61 2.70 16.71
C MET A 428 10.35 1.85 15.68
N ASN A 429 9.59 1.14 14.84
CA ASN A 429 10.13 0.26 13.81
C ASN A 429 9.20 0.27 12.59
N ALA A 430 9.78 0.15 11.40
CA ALA A 430 9.01 -0.03 10.17
C ALA A 430 9.83 -0.79 9.12
N THR A 431 9.17 -1.62 8.33
CA THR A 431 9.77 -2.45 7.28
C THR A 431 8.84 -2.55 6.08
N TYR A 432 9.41 -2.73 4.88
CA TYR A 432 8.64 -3.21 3.74
C TYR A 432 8.32 -4.70 3.90
N LEU A 433 7.25 -5.12 3.24
CA LEU A 433 6.83 -6.50 3.05
C LEU A 433 6.65 -6.74 1.56
N GLY A 434 7.13 -7.87 1.07
CA GLY A 434 7.03 -8.24 -0.34
C GLY A 434 8.19 -9.11 -0.76
N ASP A 435 8.10 -9.64 -1.97
CA ASP A 435 9.14 -10.43 -2.57
C ASP A 435 9.76 -9.71 -3.78
N SER A 436 10.80 -10.33 -4.35
CA SER A 436 11.52 -9.82 -5.52
C SER A 436 10.74 -9.96 -6.83
N THR A 437 9.53 -10.53 -6.83
CA THR A 437 8.73 -10.73 -8.06
C THR A 437 8.03 -9.46 -8.50
N GLY A 438 7.95 -8.44 -7.62
CA GLY A 438 7.36 -7.14 -7.92
C GLY A 438 5.84 -7.17 -8.09
N GLY A 439 5.15 -8.19 -7.57
CA GLY A 439 3.69 -8.27 -7.49
C GLY A 439 3.10 -7.23 -6.53
N ASP A 440 1.79 -6.93 -6.66
CA ASP A 440 1.08 -6.16 -5.64
C ASP A 440 0.92 -7.03 -4.39
N VAL A 441 1.43 -6.54 -3.27
CA VAL A 441 1.33 -7.23 -1.99
C VAL A 441 0.16 -6.67 -1.20
N PHE A 442 -0.78 -7.54 -0.86
CA PHE A 442 -1.90 -7.24 0.02
C PHE A 442 -1.58 -7.75 1.42
N VAL A 443 -1.66 -6.90 2.41
CA VAL A 443 -1.45 -7.27 3.81
C VAL A 443 -2.78 -7.08 4.54
N ASN A 444 -3.24 -8.11 5.23
CA ASN A 444 -4.60 -8.19 5.75
C ASN A 444 -4.66 -8.73 7.17
N GLY A 445 -3.58 -8.66 7.94
CA GLY A 445 -3.64 -9.09 9.33
C GLY A 445 -2.31 -9.00 10.03
N VAL A 446 -2.32 -8.41 11.20
CA VAL A 446 -1.16 -8.23 12.07
C VAL A 446 -1.49 -8.69 13.49
N MET A 447 -0.56 -9.39 14.12
CA MET A 447 -0.67 -9.84 15.52
C MET A 447 0.69 -9.79 16.21
N PRO A 448 0.90 -8.88 17.15
CA PRO A 448 2.09 -8.89 17.99
C PRO A 448 2.03 -10.05 19.01
N LEU A 449 3.13 -10.81 19.09
CA LEU A 449 3.29 -11.88 20.07
C LEU A 449 4.08 -11.39 21.30
N PRO A 450 3.92 -12.03 22.46
CA PRO A 450 4.60 -11.61 23.70
C PRO A 450 6.12 -11.67 23.64
N ASP A 451 6.71 -12.45 22.71
CA ASP A 451 8.16 -12.57 22.51
C ASP A 451 8.76 -11.45 21.63
N GLY A 452 7.94 -10.46 21.24
CA GLY A 452 8.31 -9.36 20.35
C GLY A 452 8.32 -9.73 18.86
N THR A 453 7.86 -10.93 18.52
CA THR A 453 7.59 -11.33 17.13
C THR A 453 6.23 -10.80 16.70
N VAL A 454 6.10 -10.46 15.43
CA VAL A 454 4.83 -10.04 14.82
C VAL A 454 4.44 -11.06 13.76
N LEU A 455 3.25 -11.64 13.87
CA LEU A 455 2.64 -12.42 12.81
C LEU A 455 1.98 -11.47 11.82
N ILE A 456 2.18 -11.73 10.53
CA ILE A 456 1.59 -10.96 9.45
C ILE A 456 1.01 -11.92 8.43
N ALA A 457 -0.22 -11.64 8.01
CA ALA A 457 -0.80 -12.30 6.84
C ALA A 457 -0.71 -11.37 5.63
N TRP A 458 -0.08 -11.83 4.57
CA TRP A 458 0.01 -11.09 3.33
C TRP A 458 -0.20 -12.02 2.13
N SER A 459 -0.57 -11.46 0.99
CA SER A 459 -0.83 -12.25 -0.22
C SER A 459 -0.32 -11.53 -1.46
N ASP A 460 0.21 -12.31 -2.38
CA ASP A 460 0.39 -11.98 -3.79
C ASP A 460 -0.62 -12.83 -4.62
N ALA A 461 -0.37 -14.11 -4.79
CA ALA A 461 -1.32 -15.06 -5.40
C ALA A 461 -1.87 -16.08 -4.38
N VAL A 462 -1.21 -16.19 -3.24
CA VAL A 462 -1.56 -17.08 -2.12
C VAL A 462 -1.41 -16.31 -0.80
N VAL A 463 -2.20 -16.67 0.21
CA VAL A 463 -2.01 -16.11 1.55
C VAL A 463 -0.78 -16.73 2.19
N VAL A 464 0.12 -15.88 2.66
CA VAL A 464 1.35 -16.26 3.37
C VAL A 464 1.29 -15.68 4.77
N VAL A 465 1.49 -16.52 5.78
CA VAL A 465 1.71 -16.06 7.16
C VAL A 465 3.20 -16.02 7.43
N SER A 466 3.69 -14.88 7.83
CA SER A 466 5.12 -14.66 8.12
C SER A 466 5.31 -14.20 9.56
N LYS A 467 6.44 -14.59 10.16
CA LYS A 467 6.94 -14.02 11.41
C LYS A 467 7.93 -12.93 11.11
N VAL A 468 7.67 -11.74 11.61
CA VAL A 468 8.59 -10.62 11.48
C VAL A 468 9.14 -10.28 12.86
N ARG A 469 10.46 -10.12 12.96
CA ARG A 469 11.12 -9.62 14.14
C ARG A 469 12.04 -8.48 13.73
N PHE A 470 11.88 -7.33 14.35
CA PHE A 470 12.79 -6.23 14.17
C PHE A 470 14.14 -6.53 14.83
N GLY A 471 15.23 -6.04 14.26
CA GLY A 471 16.58 -6.31 14.75
C GLY A 471 16.78 -5.86 16.19
N SER A 472 17.57 -6.64 16.96
CA SER A 472 18.02 -6.27 18.31
C SER A 472 19.09 -5.18 18.26
N ALA A 473 19.45 -4.60 19.41
CA ALA A 473 20.55 -3.64 19.50
C ALA A 473 21.85 -4.22 18.87
N GLY A 474 22.45 -3.45 17.93
CA GLY A 474 23.62 -3.89 17.16
C GLY A 474 23.32 -4.66 15.88
N TRP A 475 22.04 -4.93 15.57
CA TRP A 475 21.66 -5.50 14.28
C TRP A 475 21.74 -4.41 13.18
N THR A 476 22.31 -4.77 12.04
CA THR A 476 22.34 -3.91 10.86
C THR A 476 21.48 -4.52 9.77
N ALA A 477 20.62 -3.69 9.15
CA ALA A 477 19.82 -4.13 8.03
C ALA A 477 20.72 -4.60 6.86
N PRO A 478 20.35 -5.65 6.13
CA PRO A 478 21.09 -6.08 4.95
C PRO A 478 21.11 -4.95 3.91
N ALA A 479 22.25 -4.77 3.27
CA ALA A 479 22.39 -3.80 2.19
C ALA A 479 21.52 -4.21 1.00
N CYS A 480 20.85 -3.24 0.38
CA CYS A 480 19.94 -3.47 -0.74
C CYS A 480 19.81 -2.24 -1.65
N LEU A 481 19.43 -2.47 -2.91
CA LEU A 481 19.09 -1.45 -3.89
C LEU A 481 17.56 -1.41 -4.07
N SER A 482 16.97 -0.22 -4.05
CA SER A 482 15.55 -0.05 -4.42
C SER A 482 15.36 -0.30 -5.92
N ASN A 483 14.22 -0.89 -6.30
CA ASN A 483 13.93 -1.19 -7.71
C ASN A 483 13.67 0.05 -8.57
N ASN A 484 13.56 1.22 -7.98
CA ASN A 484 13.30 2.46 -8.71
C ASN A 484 14.59 3.16 -9.10
N VAL A 485 14.65 3.57 -10.37
CA VAL A 485 15.62 4.53 -10.87
C VAL A 485 14.92 5.88 -10.99
N LEU A 486 15.42 6.89 -10.27
CA LEU A 486 14.81 8.20 -10.21
C LEU A 486 15.49 9.17 -11.15
N ASN A 487 14.74 10.11 -11.74
CA ASN A 487 15.31 11.27 -12.39
C ASN A 487 15.96 12.17 -11.32
N ALA A 488 17.24 12.50 -11.45
CA ALA A 488 17.97 13.22 -10.42
C ALA A 488 17.47 14.65 -10.18
N ALA A 489 16.80 15.26 -11.15
CA ALA A 489 16.26 16.62 -11.03
C ALA A 489 14.89 16.64 -10.33
N THR A 490 14.02 15.68 -10.62
CA THR A 490 12.67 15.62 -10.09
C THR A 490 12.57 14.74 -8.85
N GLN A 491 13.52 13.82 -8.63
CA GLN A 491 13.48 12.76 -7.61
C GLN A 491 12.23 11.90 -7.74
N ALA A 492 11.61 11.86 -8.90
CA ALA A 492 10.44 11.05 -9.17
C ALA A 492 10.84 9.71 -9.79
N GLY A 493 10.10 8.67 -9.48
CA GLY A 493 10.15 7.41 -10.20
C GLY A 493 9.83 7.66 -11.67
N THR A 494 10.68 7.13 -12.57
CA THR A 494 10.59 7.47 -13.98
C THR A 494 9.72 6.48 -14.74
N ALA A 495 8.94 6.97 -15.70
CA ALA A 495 8.34 6.11 -16.73
C ALA A 495 9.43 5.42 -17.59
N GLY A 496 10.68 5.85 -17.48
CA GLY A 496 11.86 5.33 -18.14
C GLY A 496 13.06 6.26 -18.02
N ILE A 497 14.19 5.79 -18.50
CA ILE A 497 15.47 6.52 -18.50
C ILE A 497 15.78 7.00 -19.92
N SER A 498 16.18 8.25 -20.09
CA SER A 498 16.61 8.81 -21.36
C SER A 498 18.15 8.79 -21.52
N PRO A 499 18.66 8.87 -22.76
CA PRO A 499 20.10 8.94 -23.02
C PRO A 499 20.75 10.12 -22.29
N GLY A 500 21.82 9.86 -21.56
CA GLY A 500 22.59 10.88 -20.84
C GLY A 500 21.89 11.45 -19.59
N GLU A 501 20.75 10.94 -19.19
CA GLU A 501 20.02 11.41 -18.00
C GLU A 501 20.84 11.25 -16.74
N LEU A 502 20.81 12.28 -15.87
CA LEU A 502 21.29 12.13 -14.49
C LEU A 502 20.23 11.39 -13.69
N ILE A 503 20.64 10.28 -13.13
CA ILE A 503 19.76 9.39 -12.35
C ILE A 503 20.18 9.33 -10.89
N THR A 504 19.22 9.09 -10.03
CA THR A 504 19.41 8.76 -8.62
C THR A 504 18.97 7.33 -8.37
N LEU A 505 19.86 6.56 -7.76
CA LEU A 505 19.61 5.23 -7.24
C LEU A 505 19.53 5.33 -5.72
N THR A 506 18.48 4.79 -5.12
CA THR A 506 18.30 4.77 -3.67
C THR A 506 18.44 3.36 -3.14
N GLY A 507 18.90 3.23 -1.90
CA GLY A 507 19.13 1.94 -1.29
C GLY A 507 19.55 2.06 0.17
N PHE A 508 20.18 1.01 0.68
CA PHE A 508 20.82 1.01 1.98
C PHE A 508 22.13 0.22 1.89
N GLY A 509 23.21 0.78 2.45
CA GLY A 509 24.53 0.14 2.41
C GLY A 509 25.11 0.03 1.00
N ILE A 510 24.59 0.78 0.03
CA ILE A 510 25.03 0.75 -1.38
C ILE A 510 26.24 1.66 -1.66
N GLY A 511 26.80 2.29 -0.64
CA GLY A 511 27.94 3.20 -0.71
C GLY A 511 28.47 3.54 0.69
N PRO A 512 29.44 4.46 0.79
CA PRO A 512 30.04 4.89 2.05
C PRO A 512 29.05 5.66 2.92
N ASP A 513 29.21 5.62 4.25
CA ASP A 513 28.33 6.33 5.19
C ASP A 513 28.43 7.86 5.03
N ILE A 514 29.65 8.35 4.75
CA ILE A 514 29.87 9.77 4.43
C ILE A 514 29.79 9.94 2.93
N GLY A 515 28.93 10.85 2.47
CA GLY A 515 28.73 11.13 1.06
C GLY A 515 30.00 11.68 0.38
N VAL A 516 30.31 11.13 -0.78
CA VAL A 516 31.47 11.53 -1.60
C VAL A 516 30.97 12.04 -2.95
N ALA A 517 31.27 13.30 -3.25
CA ALA A 517 31.04 13.87 -4.58
C ALA A 517 32.24 13.58 -5.47
N TYR A 518 31.97 13.41 -6.78
CA TYR A 518 33.02 13.19 -7.75
C TYR A 518 33.94 14.39 -7.88
N GLN A 519 35.19 14.11 -8.28
CA GLN A 519 36.12 15.10 -8.79
C GLN A 519 36.44 14.72 -10.23
N PRO A 520 36.37 15.67 -11.21
CA PRO A 520 36.70 15.37 -12.59
C PRO A 520 38.18 15.04 -12.70
N ASP A 521 38.52 14.13 -13.62
CA ASP A 521 39.90 13.83 -13.97
C ASP A 521 40.54 15.02 -14.74
N SER A 522 41.82 14.90 -15.10
CA SER A 522 42.55 15.94 -15.87
C SER A 522 41.95 16.25 -17.25
N LYS A 523 41.04 15.40 -17.75
CA LYS A 523 40.30 15.57 -19.00
C LYS A 523 38.86 16.05 -18.76
N GLY A 524 38.46 16.28 -17.51
CA GLY A 524 37.12 16.68 -17.15
C GLY A 524 36.09 15.53 -17.04
N ASN A 525 36.53 14.27 -17.01
CA ASN A 525 35.57 13.13 -16.92
C ASN A 525 35.22 12.78 -15.49
N ALA A 526 33.96 12.39 -15.26
CA ALA A 526 33.55 11.78 -14.04
C ALA A 526 33.97 10.27 -13.99
N PRO A 527 34.39 9.78 -12.83
CA PRO A 527 34.88 8.41 -12.70
C PRO A 527 33.72 7.40 -12.83
N THR A 528 34.05 6.19 -13.30
CA THR A 528 33.12 5.07 -13.29
C THR A 528 33.19 4.24 -11.99
N GLN A 529 34.06 4.64 -11.06
CA GLN A 529 34.16 4.13 -9.71
C GLN A 529 34.40 5.27 -8.73
N LEU A 530 33.59 5.43 -7.71
CA LEU A 530 33.66 6.50 -6.73
C LEU A 530 33.53 5.93 -5.31
N ALA A 531 34.56 6.13 -4.49
CA ALA A 531 34.60 5.63 -3.11
C ALA A 531 34.24 4.13 -2.97
N GLY A 532 34.70 3.30 -3.91
CA GLY A 532 34.44 1.86 -3.94
C GLY A 532 33.10 1.46 -4.60
N VAL A 533 32.28 2.43 -4.98
CA VAL A 533 30.97 2.20 -5.65
C VAL A 533 31.16 2.18 -7.17
N GLN A 534 30.49 1.24 -7.85
CA GLN A 534 30.27 1.27 -9.30
C GLN A 534 28.75 1.12 -9.58
N VAL A 535 28.30 1.76 -10.66
CA VAL A 535 26.96 1.58 -11.22
C VAL A 535 27.10 0.92 -12.58
N LEU A 536 26.36 -0.17 -12.79
CA LEU A 536 26.45 -0.99 -14.00
C LEU A 536 25.09 -0.98 -14.73
N PHE A 537 25.10 -0.65 -16.01
CA PHE A 537 23.95 -0.81 -16.93
C PHE A 537 24.20 -2.04 -17.80
N ASP A 538 23.43 -3.12 -17.62
CA ASP A 538 23.65 -4.42 -18.27
C ASP A 538 25.13 -4.87 -18.17
N GLY A 539 25.75 -4.67 -17.01
CA GLY A 539 27.16 -5.03 -16.75
C GLY A 539 28.20 -4.00 -17.20
N VAL A 540 27.80 -2.89 -17.88
CA VAL A 540 28.72 -1.84 -18.33
C VAL A 540 28.79 -0.72 -17.28
N PRO A 541 30.00 -0.39 -16.75
CA PRO A 541 30.15 0.69 -15.79
C PRO A 541 29.80 2.05 -16.39
N VAL A 542 29.09 2.88 -15.61
CA VAL A 542 28.70 4.25 -16.00
C VAL A 542 29.31 5.28 -15.04
N PRO A 543 29.42 6.56 -15.46
CA PRO A 543 29.98 7.61 -14.63
C PRO A 543 29.14 7.90 -13.39
N ILE A 544 29.81 8.11 -12.24
CA ILE A 544 29.19 8.40 -10.95
C ILE A 544 29.52 9.83 -10.53
N LEU A 545 28.50 10.56 -10.08
CA LEU A 545 28.61 11.94 -9.62
C LEU A 545 28.61 12.07 -8.09
N TYR A 546 27.95 11.13 -7.42
CA TYR A 546 27.84 11.12 -5.97
C TYR A 546 27.60 9.68 -5.46
N ALA A 547 28.21 9.34 -4.35
CA ALA A 547 28.04 8.04 -3.69
C ALA A 547 27.92 8.19 -2.18
N GLN A 548 26.88 7.61 -1.63
CA GLN A 548 26.60 7.51 -0.19
C GLN A 548 25.83 6.23 0.10
N SER A 549 25.79 5.82 1.36
CA SER A 549 25.13 4.60 1.84
C SER A 549 23.66 4.46 1.41
N ARG A 550 22.95 5.57 1.23
CA ARG A 550 21.53 5.59 0.85
C ARG A 550 21.24 6.12 -0.55
N GLN A 551 22.23 6.70 -1.22
CA GLN A 551 22.03 7.35 -2.52
C GLN A 551 23.29 7.26 -3.38
N VAL A 552 23.09 6.91 -4.65
CA VAL A 552 24.13 7.01 -5.69
C VAL A 552 23.56 7.77 -6.88
N ASN A 553 24.28 8.84 -7.32
CA ASN A 553 23.91 9.57 -8.53
C ASN A 553 24.87 9.21 -9.66
N ALA A 554 24.31 8.85 -10.80
CA ALA A 554 25.07 8.41 -11.96
C ALA A 554 24.53 9.06 -13.25
N ILE A 555 25.27 8.91 -14.33
CA ILE A 555 24.86 9.35 -15.66
C ILE A 555 24.50 8.14 -16.50
N ALA A 556 23.26 8.07 -16.98
CA ALA A 556 22.82 7.03 -17.89
C ALA A 556 23.63 7.05 -19.21
N PRO A 557 23.88 5.90 -19.86
CA PRO A 557 24.64 5.88 -21.10
C PRO A 557 24.02 6.76 -22.17
N VAL A 558 24.83 7.56 -22.87
CA VAL A 558 24.35 8.44 -23.95
C VAL A 558 23.90 7.68 -25.20
N GLY A 559 24.32 6.43 -25.34
CA GLY A 559 23.94 5.55 -26.46
C GLY A 559 22.68 4.73 -26.24
N LEU A 560 21.86 5.02 -25.21
CA LEU A 560 20.61 4.32 -24.98
C LEU A 560 19.65 4.52 -26.16
N THR A 561 19.00 3.43 -26.57
CA THR A 561 17.89 3.46 -27.56
C THR A 561 16.57 3.35 -26.81
N ALA A 562 15.55 4.09 -27.24
CA ALA A 562 14.22 4.02 -26.64
C ALA A 562 13.57 2.64 -26.80
N ASN A 563 12.58 2.34 -25.95
CA ASN A 563 11.80 1.09 -25.91
C ASN A 563 12.60 -0.16 -25.57
N GLY A 564 13.74 -0.04 -24.91
CA GLY A 564 14.50 -1.14 -24.33
C GLY A 564 14.28 -1.28 -22.82
N ILE A 565 14.72 -2.40 -22.26
CA ILE A 565 14.81 -2.62 -20.81
C ILE A 565 16.29 -2.65 -20.44
N LYS A 566 16.65 -2.02 -19.33
CA LYS A 566 17.98 -2.03 -18.75
C LYS A 566 17.96 -2.52 -17.31
N HIS A 567 18.95 -3.34 -16.98
CA HIS A 567 19.19 -3.80 -15.61
C HIS A 567 20.30 -2.94 -15.01
N VAL A 568 19.94 -2.18 -14.00
CA VAL A 568 20.87 -1.28 -13.31
C VAL A 568 21.29 -1.90 -11.99
N MET A 569 22.59 -2.07 -11.80
CA MET A 569 23.16 -2.67 -10.60
C MET A 569 24.13 -1.70 -9.93
N VAL A 570 24.23 -1.79 -8.63
CA VAL A 570 25.26 -1.10 -7.84
C VAL A 570 26.19 -2.14 -7.25
N THR A 571 27.51 -1.90 -7.32
CA THR A 571 28.50 -2.69 -6.60
C THR A 571 29.20 -1.84 -5.55
N TYR A 572 29.35 -2.35 -4.35
CA TYR A 572 30.10 -1.72 -3.27
C TYR A 572 30.72 -2.79 -2.35
N ASN A 573 31.98 -2.63 -1.97
CA ASN A 573 32.71 -3.59 -1.12
C ASN A 573 32.64 -5.05 -1.63
N ASN A 574 32.76 -5.27 -2.94
CA ASN A 574 32.64 -6.56 -3.62
C ASN A 574 31.26 -7.23 -3.50
N GLN A 575 30.25 -6.53 -3.02
CA GLN A 575 28.87 -6.95 -3.05
C GLN A 575 28.14 -6.30 -4.22
N GLN A 576 27.17 -7.00 -4.77
CA GLN A 576 26.36 -6.54 -5.90
C GLN A 576 24.90 -6.42 -5.48
N PHE A 577 24.27 -5.29 -5.78
CA PHE A 577 22.90 -4.93 -5.38
C PHE A 577 22.03 -4.65 -6.60
N GLY A 578 20.79 -5.12 -6.60
CA GLY A 578 19.87 -5.01 -7.71
C GLY A 578 19.59 -6.35 -8.40
N PRO A 579 19.12 -6.38 -9.65
CA PRO A 579 18.99 -5.22 -10.52
C PRO A 579 17.76 -4.36 -10.24
N ALA A 580 17.90 -3.03 -10.32
CA ALA A 580 16.79 -2.16 -10.58
C ALA A 580 16.48 -2.20 -12.09
N VAL A 581 15.21 -2.36 -12.44
CA VAL A 581 14.78 -2.49 -13.85
C VAL A 581 14.26 -1.15 -14.34
N ALA A 582 14.80 -0.66 -15.45
CA ALA A 582 14.40 0.60 -16.05
C ALA A 582 14.07 0.44 -17.54
N GLN A 583 12.94 0.98 -17.96
CA GLN A 583 12.61 1.12 -19.37
C GLN A 583 13.41 2.29 -19.96
N THR A 584 13.84 2.17 -21.20
CA THR A 584 14.49 3.30 -21.90
C THR A 584 13.49 4.05 -22.77
N ILE A 585 13.54 5.39 -22.71
CA ILE A 585 12.63 6.29 -23.44
C ILE A 585 13.43 7.41 -24.10
N PHE A 586 12.83 8.13 -25.02
CA PHE A 586 13.47 9.23 -25.75
C PHE A 586 13.83 10.40 -24.83
N GLY A 587 12.95 10.74 -23.91
CA GLY A 587 13.14 11.86 -23.01
C GLY A 587 12.30 11.73 -21.74
N ASN A 588 12.91 12.14 -20.63
CA ASN A 588 12.32 12.17 -19.30
C ASN A 588 12.70 13.51 -18.64
N PRO A 589 12.21 14.65 -19.17
CA PRO A 589 12.70 15.96 -18.79
C PRO A 589 12.39 16.30 -17.33
N GLY A 590 13.35 16.84 -16.61
CA GLY A 590 13.20 17.34 -15.26
C GLY A 590 14.06 18.59 -15.03
N ILE A 591 13.56 19.54 -14.21
CA ILE A 591 14.27 20.75 -13.79
C ILE A 591 14.81 20.54 -12.38
N PHE A 592 16.09 20.89 -12.15
CA PHE A 592 16.67 20.89 -10.81
C PHE A 592 16.01 21.94 -9.92
N ARG A 593 15.77 21.57 -8.68
CA ARG A 593 15.07 22.39 -7.68
C ARG A 593 15.96 22.61 -6.46
N GLN A 594 15.77 23.72 -5.77
CA GLN A 594 16.55 24.08 -4.57
C GLN A 594 16.18 23.22 -3.36
N GLN A 595 14.95 22.70 -3.32
CA GLN A 595 14.45 21.81 -2.26
C GLN A 595 13.59 20.70 -2.88
N ILE A 596 13.53 19.56 -2.21
CA ILE A 596 12.60 18.49 -2.55
C ILE A 596 11.25 18.82 -1.91
N GLY A 597 10.18 18.90 -2.70
CA GLY A 597 8.82 19.19 -2.21
C GLY A 597 7.95 19.86 -3.25
N GLN A 598 6.69 20.11 -2.92
CA GLN A 598 5.69 20.65 -3.84
C GLN A 598 6.06 22.07 -4.20
N SER A 599 6.14 22.94 -4.21
CA SER A 599 6.43 24.33 -4.54
C SER A 599 7.93 24.62 -4.60
N ALA A 600 8.71 23.62 -5.06
CA ALA A 600 10.14 23.75 -5.03
C ALA A 600 10.60 24.77 -6.08
N GLN A 601 11.28 25.79 -5.61
CA GLN A 601 11.92 26.80 -6.44
C GLN A 601 12.91 26.15 -7.41
N ALA A 602 12.83 26.48 -8.70
CA ALA A 602 13.79 26.04 -9.69
C ALA A 602 15.21 26.51 -9.32
N VAL A 603 16.21 25.70 -9.63
CA VAL A 603 17.58 26.22 -9.76
C VAL A 603 17.59 27.10 -10.99
N ALA A 604 17.42 28.41 -10.79
CA ALA A 604 17.24 29.40 -11.85
C ALA A 604 18.04 30.66 -11.58
N ILE A 605 18.55 31.24 -12.65
CA ILE A 605 19.31 32.50 -12.62
C ILE A 605 18.60 33.53 -13.48
N ASN A 606 18.43 34.74 -12.94
CA ASN A 606 17.90 35.90 -13.62
C ASN A 606 18.91 36.44 -14.66
N GLN A 607 18.47 37.26 -15.58
CA GLN A 607 19.33 37.87 -16.62
C GLN A 607 20.50 38.67 -16.06
N ASP A 608 20.36 39.21 -14.85
CA ASP A 608 21.43 39.97 -14.15
C ASP A 608 22.44 39.09 -13.40
N GLY A 609 22.33 37.75 -13.53
CA GLY A 609 23.20 36.78 -12.89
C GLY A 609 22.82 36.43 -11.45
N THR A 610 21.73 36.95 -10.92
CA THR A 610 21.27 36.68 -9.56
C THR A 610 20.36 35.46 -9.49
N LEU A 611 20.33 34.78 -8.35
CA LEU A 611 19.46 33.62 -8.13
C LEU A 611 17.97 34.05 -8.11
N ASN A 612 17.15 33.40 -8.93
CA ASN A 612 15.70 33.63 -8.94
C ASN A 612 15.03 33.08 -7.70
N GLY A 613 14.08 33.83 -7.15
CA GLY A 613 13.30 33.45 -5.99
C GLY A 613 12.35 34.57 -5.57
N SER A 614 11.50 34.33 -4.58
CA SER A 614 10.51 35.30 -4.08
C SER A 614 11.15 36.60 -3.58
N SER A 615 12.37 36.54 -3.04
CA SER A 615 13.15 37.72 -2.63
C SER A 615 13.83 38.44 -3.78
N ASN A 616 13.98 37.77 -4.93
CA ASN A 616 14.65 38.31 -6.11
C ASN A 616 13.97 37.81 -7.40
N PRO A 617 12.74 38.24 -7.68
CA PRO A 617 11.95 37.77 -8.81
C PRO A 617 12.48 38.38 -10.16
N ALA A 618 12.32 37.58 -11.23
CA ALA A 618 12.72 38.00 -12.58
C ALA A 618 11.80 39.11 -13.11
N PRO A 619 12.36 40.18 -13.75
CA PRO A 619 11.53 41.14 -14.47
C PRO A 619 10.81 40.54 -15.67
N ARG A 620 9.60 41.00 -15.95
CA ARG A 620 8.90 40.67 -17.21
C ARG A 620 9.72 41.06 -18.41
N GLY A 621 9.73 40.24 -19.43
CA GLY A 621 10.54 40.43 -20.65
C GLY A 621 12.02 40.06 -20.49
N SER A 622 12.52 39.84 -19.27
CA SER A 622 13.88 39.37 -19.05
C SER A 622 14.06 37.88 -19.35
N VAL A 623 15.29 37.46 -19.46
CA VAL A 623 15.65 36.04 -19.67
C VAL A 623 15.95 35.37 -18.34
N VAL A 624 15.41 34.17 -18.15
CA VAL A 624 15.71 33.28 -17.01
C VAL A 624 16.39 32.03 -17.55
N ALA A 625 17.51 31.63 -16.93
CA ALA A 625 18.17 30.37 -17.20
C ALA A 625 17.81 29.35 -16.12
N VAL A 626 17.42 28.13 -16.51
CA VAL A 626 17.17 26.99 -15.64
C VAL A 626 17.99 25.78 -16.08
N TRP A 627 18.26 24.88 -15.17
CA TRP A 627 18.99 23.64 -15.45
C TRP A 627 18.14 22.41 -15.16
N GLY A 628 18.35 21.38 -16.00
CA GLY A 628 17.63 20.14 -15.90
C GLY A 628 18.40 18.95 -16.48
N THR A 629 17.77 17.80 -16.47
CA THR A 629 18.28 16.56 -17.08
C THR A 629 17.15 15.77 -17.74
N GLY A 630 17.49 14.72 -18.50
CA GLY A 630 16.48 13.89 -19.15
C GLY A 630 15.98 14.42 -20.50
N TYR A 631 16.68 15.34 -21.12
CA TYR A 631 16.31 15.98 -22.39
C TYR A 631 16.88 15.26 -23.63
N GLY A 632 17.47 14.06 -23.46
CA GLY A 632 18.06 13.31 -24.55
C GLY A 632 19.42 13.87 -24.98
N GLN A 633 19.84 13.55 -26.22
CA GLN A 633 21.17 13.88 -26.73
C GLN A 633 21.29 15.30 -27.24
N THR A 634 22.47 15.87 -27.08
CA THR A 634 22.90 17.14 -27.73
C THR A 634 23.50 16.85 -29.10
N ASN A 635 23.64 17.89 -29.94
CA ASN A 635 24.34 17.82 -31.23
C ASN A 635 25.45 18.89 -31.30
N PRO A 636 26.74 18.50 -31.31
CA PRO A 636 27.23 17.13 -31.21
C PRO A 636 26.93 16.48 -29.86
N SER A 637 26.83 15.14 -29.83
CA SER A 637 26.62 14.40 -28.61
C SER A 637 27.83 14.52 -27.68
N CYS A 638 27.57 14.71 -26.38
CA CYS A 638 28.64 14.69 -25.39
C CYS A 638 29.16 13.27 -25.14
N GLN A 639 30.36 13.14 -24.60
CA GLN A 639 30.86 11.83 -24.14
C GLN A 639 30.31 11.50 -22.77
N SER A 640 29.92 10.23 -22.55
CA SER A 640 29.43 9.77 -21.26
C SER A 640 30.44 10.04 -20.15
N GLY A 641 30.04 10.79 -19.14
CA GLY A 641 30.89 11.17 -18.01
C GLY A 641 31.81 12.41 -18.25
N GLY A 642 31.91 12.91 -19.46
CA GLY A 642 32.67 14.11 -19.75
C GLY A 642 31.94 15.37 -19.27
N LEU A 643 32.68 16.46 -19.12
CA LEU A 643 32.10 17.79 -19.00
C LEU A 643 31.61 18.28 -20.38
N ASN A 644 30.50 19.00 -20.37
CA ASN A 644 30.04 19.69 -21.57
C ASN A 644 31.10 20.66 -22.06
N VAL A 645 31.28 20.71 -23.36
CA VAL A 645 32.23 21.65 -23.99
C VAL A 645 31.93 23.11 -23.62
N ALA A 646 32.93 23.97 -23.66
CA ALA A 646 32.79 25.37 -23.28
C ALA A 646 31.81 26.16 -24.16
N TYR A 647 31.48 25.66 -25.35
CA TYR A 647 30.42 26.23 -26.22
C TYR A 647 29.12 25.46 -26.12
N ALA A 648 28.02 26.16 -26.34
CA ALA A 648 26.69 25.59 -26.24
C ALA A 648 26.40 24.62 -27.40
N ALA A 649 26.26 23.33 -27.10
CA ALA A 649 25.76 22.34 -28.05
C ALA A 649 24.23 22.23 -27.92
N PRO A 650 23.46 22.59 -28.98
CA PRO A 650 22.00 22.54 -28.90
C PRO A 650 21.50 21.09 -28.72
N LEU A 651 20.30 20.94 -28.17
CA LEU A 651 19.64 19.65 -28.15
C LEU A 651 19.30 19.19 -29.58
N SER A 652 19.30 17.88 -29.77
CA SER A 652 18.94 17.28 -31.07
C SER A 652 17.46 17.46 -31.40
N PHE A 653 16.66 17.98 -30.47
CA PHE A 653 15.20 18.14 -30.58
C PHE A 653 14.80 19.55 -30.11
N GLY A 654 13.66 20.04 -30.63
CA GLY A 654 13.10 21.31 -30.17
C GLY A 654 12.50 21.18 -28.75
N ILE A 655 12.71 22.20 -27.93
CA ILE A 655 12.08 22.36 -26.63
C ILE A 655 10.90 23.34 -26.74
N SER A 656 9.77 22.96 -26.17
CA SER A 656 8.68 23.88 -25.83
C SER A 656 8.69 24.13 -24.31
N ALA A 657 8.49 25.37 -23.90
CA ALA A 657 8.36 25.72 -22.49
C ALA A 657 6.98 26.32 -22.23
N LEU A 658 6.29 25.75 -21.25
CA LEU A 658 4.94 26.16 -20.85
C LEU A 658 4.98 26.72 -19.43
N ILE A 659 4.42 27.91 -19.23
CA ILE A 659 4.09 28.43 -17.91
C ILE A 659 2.64 28.01 -17.63
N VAL A 660 2.45 27.04 -16.74
CA VAL A 660 1.18 26.32 -16.56
C VAL A 660 0.08 27.23 -16.04
N ASP A 661 0.39 28.06 -15.06
CA ASP A 661 -0.60 28.87 -14.34
C ASP A 661 -1.26 29.96 -15.21
N VAL A 662 -0.68 30.28 -16.37
CA VAL A 662 -1.21 31.26 -17.33
C VAL A 662 -1.46 30.67 -18.72
N GLY A 663 -1.19 29.39 -18.94
CA GLY A 663 -1.39 28.72 -20.23
C GLY A 663 -0.54 29.28 -21.37
N SER A 664 0.51 30.05 -21.06
CA SER A 664 1.32 30.74 -22.06
C SER A 664 2.59 29.97 -22.39
N LEU A 665 2.78 29.65 -23.67
CA LEU A 665 4.08 29.21 -24.17
C LEU A 665 5.03 30.41 -24.16
N THR A 666 6.19 30.22 -23.54
CA THR A 666 7.26 31.21 -23.55
C THR A 666 8.27 30.90 -24.66
N SER A 667 8.93 31.93 -25.19
CA SER A 667 9.98 31.73 -26.19
C SER A 667 11.23 31.20 -25.53
N VAL A 668 11.69 30.02 -25.98
CA VAL A 668 12.98 29.45 -25.60
C VAL A 668 14.04 30.04 -26.49
N GLN A 669 14.99 30.76 -25.88
CA GLN A 669 16.10 31.38 -26.60
C GLN A 669 17.30 30.46 -26.78
N TYR A 670 17.48 29.55 -25.81
CA TYR A 670 18.50 28.53 -25.83
C TYR A 670 18.02 27.26 -25.11
N ALA A 671 18.32 26.13 -25.67
CA ALA A 671 18.15 24.83 -25.01
C ALA A 671 19.28 23.90 -25.51
N GLY A 672 20.15 23.49 -24.59
CA GLY A 672 21.31 22.69 -24.97
C GLY A 672 22.19 22.35 -23.78
N SER A 673 23.37 21.82 -24.07
CA SER A 673 24.34 21.48 -23.04
C SER A 673 24.65 22.66 -22.13
N ALA A 674 24.66 22.45 -20.82
CA ALA A 674 25.12 23.44 -19.86
C ALA A 674 26.66 23.46 -19.85
N PRO A 675 27.32 24.51 -20.35
CA PRO A 675 28.78 24.55 -20.44
C PRO A 675 29.45 24.33 -19.10
N THR A 676 30.56 23.58 -19.09
CA THR A 676 31.36 23.24 -17.90
C THR A 676 30.68 22.32 -16.85
N LEU A 677 29.42 21.95 -17.06
CA LEU A 677 28.71 20.97 -16.21
C LEU A 677 28.79 19.56 -16.82
N PRO A 678 28.55 18.52 -16.03
CA PRO A 678 28.55 17.13 -16.53
C PRO A 678 27.62 16.91 -17.72
N CYS A 679 28.05 16.04 -18.63
CA CYS A 679 27.21 15.57 -19.72
C CYS A 679 25.84 15.07 -19.15
N GLY A 680 24.75 15.48 -19.79
CA GLY A 680 23.39 15.20 -19.31
C GLY A 680 22.74 16.34 -18.53
N VAL A 681 23.53 17.35 -18.12
CA VAL A 681 22.96 18.61 -17.63
C VAL A 681 22.67 19.53 -18.80
N VAL A 682 21.42 19.95 -18.91
CA VAL A 682 20.90 20.84 -19.94
C VAL A 682 20.59 22.20 -19.33
N GLN A 683 20.92 23.27 -20.03
CA GLN A 683 20.50 24.63 -19.72
C GLN A 683 19.40 25.06 -20.68
N ILE A 684 18.36 25.69 -20.14
CA ILE A 684 17.24 26.26 -20.90
C ILE A 684 17.13 27.73 -20.54
N ASN A 685 17.28 28.60 -21.54
CA ASN A 685 17.05 30.04 -21.39
C ASN A 685 15.72 30.39 -22.05
N PHE A 686 14.82 30.98 -21.30
CA PHE A 686 13.53 31.40 -21.80
C PHE A 686 13.20 32.84 -21.39
N GLN A 687 12.37 33.50 -22.19
CA GLN A 687 11.97 34.87 -21.92
C GLN A 687 10.70 34.88 -21.06
N VAL A 688 10.71 35.62 -19.97
CA VAL A 688 9.52 35.85 -19.15
C VAL A 688 8.50 36.64 -19.95
N PRO A 689 7.25 36.20 -20.12
CA PRO A 689 6.25 36.92 -20.90
C PRO A 689 5.97 38.31 -20.34
N MET A 690 5.75 39.29 -21.24
CA MET A 690 5.44 40.67 -20.85
C MET A 690 4.08 40.86 -20.20
N ASN A 691 3.14 39.97 -20.51
CA ASN A 691 1.74 40.02 -20.07
C ASN A 691 1.43 39.16 -18.85
N ILE A 692 2.44 38.57 -18.21
CA ILE A 692 2.23 37.77 -16.99
C ILE A 692 2.11 38.69 -15.77
N ALA A 693 1.20 38.38 -14.84
CA ALA A 693 1.11 39.10 -13.55
C ALA A 693 2.34 38.84 -12.68
N PRO A 694 2.74 39.73 -11.77
CA PRO A 694 3.76 39.40 -10.77
C PRO A 694 3.34 38.23 -9.89
N GLY A 695 4.27 37.35 -9.50
CA GLY A 695 3.97 36.17 -8.67
C GLY A 695 4.95 35.04 -8.86
N THR A 696 4.57 33.87 -8.36
CA THR A 696 5.30 32.62 -8.56
C THR A 696 4.53 31.74 -9.53
N PHE A 697 5.21 31.11 -10.47
CA PHE A 697 4.62 30.35 -11.56
C PHE A 697 5.29 29.00 -11.73
N SER A 698 4.50 27.97 -11.98
CA SER A 698 5.00 26.65 -12.33
C SER A 698 5.50 26.64 -13.77
N PHE A 699 6.76 26.26 -13.95
CA PHE A 699 7.42 26.11 -15.23
C PHE A 699 7.57 24.62 -15.58
N LEU A 700 6.96 24.20 -16.69
CA LEU A 700 7.01 22.83 -17.20
C LEU A 700 7.67 22.83 -18.59
N PRO A 701 8.96 22.52 -18.67
CA PRO A 701 9.60 22.33 -19.97
C PRO A 701 9.22 20.96 -20.54
N GLY A 702 8.98 20.92 -21.84
CA GLY A 702 8.68 19.69 -22.58
C GLY A 702 9.57 19.54 -23.81
N ILE A 703 9.81 18.30 -24.22
CA ILE A 703 10.47 17.95 -25.47
C ILE A 703 9.42 17.73 -26.54
N ARG A 704 9.53 18.38 -27.68
CA ARG A 704 8.71 18.12 -28.85
C ARG A 704 9.53 17.38 -29.89
N LEU A 705 9.20 16.13 -30.14
CA LEU A 705 9.74 15.36 -31.26
C LEU A 705 8.86 15.63 -32.48
N GLN A 706 9.43 16.14 -33.55
CA GLN A 706 8.73 16.33 -34.82
C GLN A 706 9.37 15.41 -35.87
N ASN A 707 8.72 14.35 -36.21
CA ASN A 707 9.12 13.39 -37.23
C ASN A 707 8.05 13.41 -38.33
N GLY A 708 8.19 14.32 -39.29
CA GLY A 708 7.27 14.44 -40.44
C GLY A 708 5.81 14.75 -40.04
N THR A 709 4.96 13.73 -39.97
CA THR A 709 3.51 13.86 -39.72
C THR A 709 3.09 13.58 -38.27
N THR A 710 3.98 13.06 -37.43
CA THR A 710 3.66 12.72 -36.03
C THR A 710 4.52 13.55 -35.05
N SER A 711 3.88 14.18 -34.06
CA SER A 711 4.55 14.84 -32.95
C SER A 711 4.33 14.06 -31.66
N ALA A 712 5.41 13.62 -31.00
CA ALA A 712 5.37 13.13 -29.63
C ALA A 712 5.85 14.24 -28.68
N GLN A 713 5.12 14.47 -27.60
CA GLN A 713 5.47 15.47 -26.61
C GLN A 713 5.76 14.76 -25.28
N TYR A 714 6.93 14.99 -24.73
CA TYR A 714 7.33 14.55 -23.40
C TYR A 714 7.42 15.78 -22.52
N GLN A 715 6.64 15.83 -21.44
CA GLN A 715 6.66 16.93 -20.47
C GLN A 715 7.32 16.47 -19.18
N SER A 716 7.91 17.41 -18.44
CA SER A 716 8.32 17.15 -17.07
C SER A 716 7.09 16.76 -16.25
N ALA A 717 7.18 15.66 -15.55
CA ALA A 717 6.10 15.19 -14.66
C ALA A 717 5.89 16.15 -13.48
N ILE A 718 6.90 16.96 -13.15
CA ILE A 718 6.89 17.85 -11.99
C ILE A 718 7.36 19.23 -12.42
N GLY A 719 6.52 20.23 -12.19
CA GLY A 719 6.86 21.64 -12.41
C GLY A 719 7.88 22.16 -11.39
N ALA A 720 8.69 23.13 -11.81
CA ALA A 720 9.54 23.89 -10.92
C ALA A 720 9.05 25.35 -10.90
N ILE A 721 9.12 26.02 -9.75
CA ILE A 721 8.62 27.36 -9.58
C ILE A 721 9.68 28.39 -9.97
N ILE A 722 9.25 29.42 -10.70
CA ILE A 722 10.01 30.68 -10.94
C ILE A 722 9.23 31.85 -10.36
N ALA A 723 9.93 32.84 -9.83
CA ALA A 723 9.34 34.09 -9.35
C ALA A 723 9.51 35.21 -10.41
N VAL A 724 8.45 36.01 -10.61
CA VAL A 724 8.36 37.09 -11.60
C VAL A 724 7.86 38.39 -10.94
N LYS A 725 8.43 39.58 -11.31
CA LYS A 725 7.99 40.91 -10.88
C LYS A 725 7.60 41.83 -12.04
#